data_869711e37cd4f925bab75510ba8a346c
#
_entry.id   869711e37cd4f925bab75510ba8a346c
#
_cell.length_a   1.000
_cell.length_b   1.000
_cell.length_c   1.000
_cell.angle_alpha   90.00
_cell.angle_beta   90.00
_cell.angle_gamma   90.00
#
_symmetry.space_group_name_H-M   'P 1'
#
loop_
_entity.id
_entity.type
_entity.pdbx_description
1 polymer ?
#
loop_
_entity_poly.entity_id
_entity_poly.type
_entity_poly.pdbx_seq_one_letter_code
_entity_poly.pdbx_strand_id
1 'polypeptide(L)'
;MRKLILKAAVLLSASAAFFLPEVPAQDAPKRDYPIQPVPFTAVHVNDAFWAPRMEINRRVSIPTAFEQCERTGRIENFVRAAMVLEHKDLQDKHAPGYPFDDTDPYKVIEGASYALSVHPDPVLDAYLDALIAKIAAAQEPDGYLYTTRTIDPEHPHEWSGTERWVNEEVLSHELYNLGHLYEAAVAHYQATGKRTLLDVALKSADLLVATFGPGRKTIYPGHQIVEMGLVKLYRVTGRTPYLALAQFMLDSRHGGRSYNQADLPVIEQTEGEGHAVRATYMYSGMADVAAMTGDKNYSKAIDAIWENVVGKKMYVTGGIGAVGAIEGFGPDYDLPNMSAYNETCASVGSAFWNQRLFLLHGDAKYVDILERTLYNGLISGVSLDGEKYFYPNPLESNGQHQRSPWFGVACCPGNITRFLPSLPGYVYAQQGDSLYVNLFLSNKATVTLEGGRKVAIEQETKYPWSGDIRLTVSPETAGRFTLKVRIPGWARGQAMPGDLYEFAETRASEPVSLQVDKHTVPLNLDHGYATVTREWKPGETVDLHLPMPVRRVTANAKVAADRGRVALQRGPIVFCAEWVDSPDQHVRNVVLPASRTLKADFAPSLLNGVEVIRGEADAYRYERNGKLAHTTEAFTAIPYYAWANRGAGQMEVWLPTTESGAHPTPFPTLASQSKVTVSGQTEAANGTRSPHMLADQEEPGSSADASSQYNWWPKKGSTEWAQYDFGGERRISSVDVYWFVERQGGVRLPAGWRVLYLDGAEWKPVEAGGPYGLALDQYNHVAFQPVKTQAVRLEITLQKDKSAGVSEWKVQ
;
A
#
# COMPACT_ATOMS: atom_id res chain seq x y z
N MET A 1 -29.67 -99.14 -9.07
CA MET A 1 -30.25 -99.09 -10.40
C MET A 1 -30.83 -97.72 -10.68
N ARG A 2 -30.50 -97.18 -11.84
CA ARG A 2 -31.09 -96.04 -12.53
C ARG A 2 -30.91 -94.60 -11.92
N LYS A 3 -30.09 -93.86 -12.60
CA LYS A 3 -29.92 -92.45 -12.73
C LYS A 3 -31.23 -91.70 -13.01
N LEU A 4 -31.33 -90.50 -12.38
CA LEU A 4 -32.12 -89.44 -13.04
C LEU A 4 -31.30 -88.15 -12.89
N ILE A 5 -31.03 -87.54 -14.04
CA ILE A 5 -30.33 -86.30 -14.24
C ILE A 5 -31.37 -85.20 -14.21
N LEU A 6 -31.14 -84.18 -13.34
CA LEU A 6 -31.95 -82.95 -13.37
C LEU A 6 -31.07 -81.85 -14.00
N LYS A 7 -31.50 -81.35 -15.16
CA LYS A 7 -30.93 -80.19 -15.85
C LYS A 7 -31.41 -78.91 -15.17
N ALA A 8 -30.50 -78.09 -14.64
CA ALA A 8 -30.79 -76.71 -14.22
C ALA A 8 -30.65 -75.80 -15.45
N ALA A 9 -31.74 -75.15 -15.83
CA ALA A 9 -31.69 -74.08 -16.84
C ALA A 9 -31.31 -72.76 -16.17
N VAL A 10 -30.15 -72.19 -16.58
CA VAL A 10 -29.75 -70.86 -16.21
C VAL A 10 -30.44 -69.88 -17.17
N LEU A 11 -31.34 -69.04 -16.64
CA LEU A 11 -31.91 -67.91 -17.36
C LEU A 11 -30.88 -66.74 -17.26
N LEU A 12 -30.23 -66.42 -18.35
CA LEU A 12 -29.52 -65.18 -18.54
C LEU A 12 -30.55 -64.08 -18.85
N SER A 13 -30.77 -63.14 -17.86
CA SER A 13 -31.49 -61.91 -18.12
C SER A 13 -30.43 -60.89 -18.67
N ALA A 14 -30.49 -60.66 -19.97
CA ALA A 14 -29.74 -59.60 -20.60
C ALA A 14 -30.42 -58.26 -20.28
N SER A 15 -29.89 -57.50 -19.32
CA SER A 15 -30.24 -56.09 -19.12
C SER A 15 -29.57 -55.26 -20.23
N ALA A 16 -30.32 -54.85 -21.24
CA ALA A 16 -29.92 -53.87 -22.21
C ALA A 16 -29.79 -52.48 -21.51
N ALA A 17 -28.59 -52.09 -21.13
CA ALA A 17 -28.32 -50.73 -20.75
C ALA A 17 -28.41 -49.85 -22.02
N PHE A 18 -29.45 -49.06 -22.13
CA PHE A 18 -29.54 -47.98 -23.09
C PHE A 18 -28.50 -46.93 -22.69
N PHE A 19 -27.34 -46.92 -23.35
CA PHE A 19 -26.46 -45.76 -23.39
C PHE A 19 -27.16 -44.69 -24.24
N LEU A 20 -27.80 -43.71 -23.55
CA LEU A 20 -28.12 -42.46 -24.17
C LEU A 20 -26.76 -41.79 -24.45
N PRO A 21 -26.49 -41.31 -25.69
CA PRO A 21 -25.28 -40.51 -25.92
C PRO A 21 -25.39 -39.28 -25.01
N GLU A 22 -24.41 -39.09 -24.11
CA GLU A 22 -24.19 -37.81 -23.49
C GLU A 22 -24.00 -36.82 -24.63
N VAL A 23 -24.98 -35.95 -24.85
CA VAL A 23 -24.85 -34.76 -25.63
C VAL A 23 -23.81 -33.96 -24.89
N PRO A 24 -22.63 -33.66 -25.47
CA PRO A 24 -21.66 -32.77 -24.82
C PRO A 24 -22.40 -31.46 -24.53
N ALA A 25 -22.49 -31.11 -23.26
CA ALA A 25 -22.98 -29.80 -22.88
C ALA A 25 -22.19 -28.80 -23.71
N GLN A 26 -22.87 -28.08 -24.61
CA GLN A 26 -22.25 -26.94 -25.26
C GLN A 26 -21.77 -26.05 -24.13
N ASP A 27 -20.45 -25.94 -23.98
CA ASP A 27 -19.81 -25.01 -23.04
C ASP A 27 -20.44 -23.65 -23.29
N ALA A 28 -21.21 -23.15 -22.33
CA ALA A 28 -21.68 -21.77 -22.36
C ALA A 28 -20.41 -20.90 -22.53
N PRO A 29 -20.45 -19.85 -23.37
CA PRO A 29 -19.25 -19.05 -23.63
C PRO A 29 -18.71 -18.58 -22.28
N LYS A 30 -17.44 -18.92 -22.00
CA LYS A 30 -16.74 -18.59 -20.76
C LYS A 30 -16.75 -17.07 -20.60
N ARG A 31 -17.54 -16.56 -19.65
CA ARG A 31 -17.59 -15.13 -19.37
C ARG A 31 -16.27 -14.65 -18.80
N ASP A 32 -15.91 -13.44 -19.13
CA ASP A 32 -14.75 -12.72 -18.59
C ASP A 32 -15.05 -11.22 -18.61
N TYR A 33 -14.09 -10.41 -18.22
CA TYR A 33 -14.18 -8.96 -18.37
C TYR A 33 -14.48 -8.57 -19.82
N PRO A 34 -15.35 -7.59 -20.06
CA PRO A 34 -15.64 -7.13 -21.43
C PRO A 34 -14.43 -6.48 -22.09
N ILE A 35 -13.51 -5.93 -21.29
CA ILE A 35 -12.23 -5.37 -21.74
C ILE A 35 -11.13 -6.25 -21.18
N GLN A 36 -10.19 -6.65 -22.04
CA GLN A 36 -9.08 -7.53 -21.66
C GLN A 36 -7.79 -6.72 -21.54
N PRO A 37 -7.02 -6.86 -20.43
CA PRO A 37 -5.73 -6.21 -20.33
C PRO A 37 -4.77 -6.85 -21.34
N VAL A 38 -3.87 -6.03 -21.90
CA VAL A 38 -2.73 -6.57 -22.66
C VAL A 38 -1.76 -7.21 -21.67
N PRO A 39 -1.31 -8.45 -21.90
CA PRO A 39 -0.37 -9.12 -20.99
C PRO A 39 0.85 -8.25 -20.72
N PHE A 40 1.26 -8.10 -19.45
CA PHE A 40 2.40 -7.27 -19.07
C PHE A 40 3.70 -7.71 -19.78
N THR A 41 3.84 -8.99 -20.11
CA THR A 41 4.97 -9.57 -20.87
C THR A 41 5.03 -9.10 -22.34
N ALA A 42 3.94 -8.54 -22.86
CA ALA A 42 3.88 -7.98 -24.20
C ALA A 42 4.24 -6.48 -24.25
N VAL A 43 4.51 -5.85 -23.10
CA VAL A 43 4.79 -4.41 -22.96
C VAL A 43 6.17 -4.21 -22.34
N HIS A 44 7.11 -3.71 -23.13
CA HIS A 44 8.51 -3.53 -22.72
C HIS A 44 8.77 -2.05 -22.40
N VAL A 45 8.76 -1.73 -21.12
CA VAL A 45 8.97 -0.36 -20.58
C VAL A 45 10.44 0.03 -20.70
N ASN A 46 10.71 1.22 -21.25
CA ASN A 46 12.05 1.76 -21.45
C ASN A 46 12.15 3.26 -21.13
N ASP A 47 11.21 3.78 -20.33
CA ASP A 47 11.17 5.16 -19.91
C ASP A 47 12.22 5.50 -18.83
N ALA A 48 12.37 6.80 -18.57
CA ALA A 48 13.29 7.28 -17.52
C ALA A 48 12.67 7.28 -16.10
N PHE A 49 11.39 6.95 -15.96
CA PHE A 49 10.69 7.01 -14.67
C PHE A 49 10.40 5.62 -14.09
N TRP A 50 9.69 4.75 -14.82
CA TRP A 50 9.29 3.43 -14.33
C TRP A 50 10.35 2.36 -14.54
N ALA A 51 11.05 2.35 -15.68
CA ALA A 51 12.05 1.32 -15.96
C ALA A 51 13.17 1.25 -14.90
N PRO A 52 13.74 2.37 -14.41
CA PRO A 52 14.70 2.33 -13.30
C PRO A 52 14.11 1.78 -11.99
N ARG A 53 12.84 2.09 -11.68
CA ARG A 53 12.15 1.60 -10.47
C ARG A 53 11.87 0.10 -10.53
N MET A 54 11.45 -0.39 -11.68
CA MET A 54 11.27 -1.82 -11.93
C MET A 54 12.58 -2.58 -11.82
N GLU A 55 13.68 -2.00 -12.33
CA GLU A 55 15.01 -2.59 -12.24
C GLU A 55 15.54 -2.59 -10.79
N ILE A 56 15.33 -1.51 -10.02
CA ILE A 56 15.64 -1.47 -8.59
C ILE A 56 14.82 -2.52 -7.84
N ASN A 57 13.52 -2.64 -8.14
CA ASN A 57 12.68 -3.68 -7.53
C ASN A 57 13.24 -5.08 -7.77
N ARG A 58 13.65 -5.37 -9.01
CA ARG A 58 14.21 -6.66 -9.41
C ARG A 58 15.55 -6.94 -8.72
N ARG A 59 16.47 -5.94 -8.68
CA ARG A 59 17.86 -6.15 -8.20
C ARG A 59 18.04 -5.90 -6.71
N VAL A 60 17.17 -5.12 -6.10
CA VAL A 60 17.33 -4.70 -4.69
C VAL A 60 16.14 -5.17 -3.88
N SER A 61 14.91 -4.71 -4.18
CA SER A 61 13.77 -4.93 -3.27
C SER A 61 13.39 -6.41 -3.16
N ILE A 62 13.34 -7.16 -4.26
CA ILE A 62 13.02 -8.60 -4.25
C ILE A 62 14.09 -9.41 -3.48
N PRO A 63 15.40 -9.29 -3.79
CA PRO A 63 16.42 -10.01 -3.02
C PRO A 63 16.44 -9.65 -1.53
N THR A 64 16.35 -8.36 -1.19
CA THR A 64 16.31 -7.89 0.20
C THR A 64 15.08 -8.43 0.93
N ALA A 65 13.90 -8.48 0.28
CA ALA A 65 12.71 -9.03 0.88
C ALA A 65 12.84 -10.54 1.17
N PHE A 66 13.45 -11.33 0.28
CA PHE A 66 13.76 -12.73 0.56
C PHE A 66 14.76 -12.89 1.71
N GLU A 67 15.83 -12.09 1.75
CA GLU A 67 16.79 -12.08 2.86
C GLU A 67 16.10 -11.77 4.20
N GLN A 68 15.17 -10.81 4.22
CA GLN A 68 14.38 -10.51 5.41
C GLN A 68 13.48 -11.70 5.80
N CYS A 69 12.83 -12.37 4.84
CA CYS A 69 12.01 -13.55 5.12
C CYS A 69 12.84 -14.71 5.70
N GLU A 70 14.07 -14.91 5.21
CA GLU A 70 15.01 -15.90 5.80
C GLU A 70 15.42 -15.48 7.23
N ARG A 71 15.88 -14.24 7.41
CA ARG A 71 16.41 -13.74 8.69
C ARG A 71 15.38 -13.69 9.80
N THR A 72 14.12 -13.46 9.46
CA THR A 72 13.02 -13.30 10.43
C THR A 72 12.21 -14.57 10.67
N GLY A 73 12.66 -15.71 10.12
CA GLY A 73 12.05 -17.02 10.35
C GLY A 73 10.83 -17.37 9.51
N ARG A 74 10.40 -16.48 8.60
CA ARG A 74 9.22 -16.70 7.74
C ARG A 74 9.39 -17.90 6.80
N ILE A 75 10.58 -18.11 6.27
CA ILE A 75 10.90 -19.28 5.45
C ILE A 75 11.20 -20.51 6.33
N GLU A 76 11.82 -20.30 7.50
CA GLU A 76 12.09 -21.37 8.46
C GLU A 76 10.80 -22.03 8.99
N ASN A 77 9.68 -21.30 9.07
CA ASN A 77 8.39 -21.85 9.43
C ASN A 77 7.97 -23.04 8.53
N PHE A 78 8.20 -22.94 7.22
CA PHE A 78 7.91 -24.06 6.29
C PHE A 78 8.82 -25.26 6.55
N VAL A 79 10.10 -25.03 6.85
CA VAL A 79 11.05 -26.11 7.18
C VAL A 79 10.61 -26.82 8.45
N ARG A 80 10.24 -26.08 9.49
CA ARG A 80 9.75 -26.63 10.76
C ARG A 80 8.46 -27.42 10.60
N ALA A 81 7.49 -26.87 9.85
CA ALA A 81 6.25 -27.57 9.55
C ALA A 81 6.51 -28.89 8.81
N ALA A 82 7.40 -28.91 7.83
CA ALA A 82 7.80 -30.11 7.11
C ALA A 82 8.46 -31.16 8.05
N MET A 83 9.33 -30.71 8.97
CA MET A 83 9.95 -31.61 9.95
C MET A 83 8.91 -32.29 10.86
N VAL A 84 7.88 -31.54 11.30
CA VAL A 84 6.78 -32.12 12.09
C VAL A 84 6.01 -33.17 11.29
N LEU A 85 5.70 -32.90 10.03
CA LEU A 85 5.00 -33.86 9.15
C LEU A 85 5.83 -35.12 8.87
N GLU A 86 7.16 -35.00 8.88
CA GLU A 86 8.09 -36.13 8.77
C GLU A 86 8.32 -36.86 10.11
N HIS A 87 7.57 -36.53 11.18
CA HIS A 87 7.71 -37.06 12.54
C HIS A 87 9.11 -36.85 13.17
N LYS A 88 9.81 -35.79 12.76
CA LYS A 88 11.06 -35.38 13.40
C LYS A 88 10.77 -34.56 14.66
N ASP A 89 11.49 -34.80 15.71
CA ASP A 89 11.33 -34.06 16.98
C ASP A 89 11.91 -32.65 16.85
N LEU A 90 11.10 -31.66 17.15
CA LEU A 90 11.51 -30.26 17.26
C LEU A 90 11.80 -29.94 18.71
N GLN A 91 13.03 -29.45 19.01
CA GLN A 91 13.40 -29.00 20.36
C GLN A 91 12.59 -27.76 20.78
N ASP A 92 12.18 -26.92 19.83
CA ASP A 92 11.33 -25.76 20.01
C ASP A 92 10.17 -25.82 19.01
N LYS A 93 8.95 -25.98 19.51
CA LYS A 93 7.73 -26.04 18.72
C LYS A 93 7.08 -24.66 18.50
N HIS A 94 7.75 -23.58 18.90
CA HIS A 94 7.20 -22.24 18.70
C HIS A 94 7.45 -21.75 17.26
N ALA A 95 6.40 -21.41 16.53
CA ALA A 95 6.51 -20.69 15.26
C ALA A 95 6.87 -19.23 15.54
N PRO A 96 8.03 -18.73 15.09
CA PRO A 96 8.35 -17.32 15.25
C PRO A 96 7.40 -16.45 14.42
N GLY A 97 7.07 -15.27 14.94
CA GLY A 97 6.28 -14.26 14.24
C GLY A 97 4.77 -14.44 14.34
N TYR A 98 4.06 -13.96 13.32
CA TYR A 98 2.62 -13.93 13.29
C TYR A 98 2.02 -15.06 12.44
N PRO A 99 0.75 -15.45 12.67
CA PRO A 99 0.08 -16.52 11.92
C PRO A 99 -0.03 -16.26 10.40
N PHE A 100 0.08 -15.03 9.97
CA PHE A 100 0.01 -14.62 8.57
C PHE A 100 1.38 -14.44 7.89
N ASP A 101 2.48 -14.71 8.59
CA ASP A 101 3.85 -14.51 8.07
C ASP A 101 4.18 -15.40 6.87
N ASP A 102 3.44 -16.52 6.68
CA ASP A 102 3.51 -17.35 5.48
C ASP A 102 3.24 -16.55 4.18
N THR A 103 2.49 -15.43 4.27
CA THR A 103 2.15 -14.62 3.10
C THR A 103 3.31 -13.81 2.55
N ASP A 104 4.29 -13.46 3.38
CA ASP A 104 5.39 -12.61 2.96
C ASP A 104 6.24 -13.28 1.87
N PRO A 105 6.76 -14.52 2.04
CA PRO A 105 7.41 -15.22 0.94
C PRO A 105 6.50 -15.46 -0.26
N TYR A 106 5.19 -15.69 -0.11
CA TYR A 106 4.29 -15.85 -1.26
C TYR A 106 4.20 -14.57 -2.10
N LYS A 107 4.05 -13.39 -1.46
CA LYS A 107 4.05 -12.10 -2.17
C LYS A 107 5.36 -11.85 -2.92
N VAL A 108 6.50 -12.18 -2.30
CA VAL A 108 7.79 -12.01 -2.95
C VAL A 108 7.98 -13.00 -4.09
N ILE A 109 7.51 -14.26 -3.98
CA ILE A 109 7.49 -15.24 -5.08
C ILE A 109 6.65 -14.72 -6.26
N GLU A 110 5.48 -14.11 -6.00
CA GLU A 110 4.64 -13.50 -7.04
C GLU A 110 5.43 -12.44 -7.81
N GLY A 111 6.05 -11.49 -7.10
CA GLY A 111 6.85 -10.42 -7.70
C GLY A 111 8.08 -10.94 -8.45
N ALA A 112 8.80 -11.89 -7.89
CA ALA A 112 9.94 -12.56 -8.52
C ALA A 112 9.54 -13.30 -9.80
N SER A 113 8.38 -13.96 -9.80
CA SER A 113 7.82 -14.65 -10.96
C SER A 113 7.51 -13.68 -12.10
N TYR A 114 6.86 -12.53 -11.78
CA TYR A 114 6.64 -11.49 -12.79
C TYR A 114 7.97 -10.92 -13.35
N ALA A 115 8.98 -10.73 -12.49
CA ALA A 115 10.30 -10.29 -12.94
C ALA A 115 10.96 -11.31 -13.86
N LEU A 116 10.90 -12.62 -13.55
CA LEU A 116 11.42 -13.70 -14.39
C LEU A 116 10.74 -13.78 -15.76
N SER A 117 9.45 -13.45 -15.86
CA SER A 117 8.70 -13.46 -17.12
C SER A 117 9.29 -12.48 -18.17
N VAL A 118 9.95 -11.41 -17.69
CA VAL A 118 10.49 -10.32 -18.51
C VAL A 118 12.02 -10.38 -18.58
N HIS A 119 12.66 -10.80 -17.50
CA HIS A 119 14.11 -10.88 -17.33
C HIS A 119 14.51 -12.28 -16.83
N PRO A 120 14.80 -13.24 -17.70
CA PRO A 120 15.25 -14.57 -17.28
C PRO A 120 16.49 -14.49 -16.38
N ASP A 121 16.39 -15.13 -15.20
CA ASP A 121 17.47 -15.18 -14.21
C ASP A 121 17.55 -16.60 -13.62
N PRO A 122 18.51 -17.43 -14.09
CA PRO A 122 18.62 -18.82 -13.62
C PRO A 122 18.94 -18.96 -12.13
N VAL A 123 19.56 -17.96 -11.50
CA VAL A 123 19.86 -17.98 -10.06
C VAL A 123 18.60 -17.77 -9.26
N LEU A 124 17.80 -16.77 -9.63
CA LEU A 124 16.50 -16.49 -9.00
C LEU A 124 15.54 -17.68 -9.24
N ASP A 125 15.49 -18.23 -10.44
CA ASP A 125 14.64 -19.37 -10.77
C ASP A 125 14.98 -20.61 -9.93
N ALA A 126 16.26 -20.93 -9.75
CA ALA A 126 16.71 -22.01 -8.89
C ALA A 126 16.41 -21.75 -7.41
N TYR A 127 16.52 -20.50 -6.95
CA TYR A 127 16.15 -20.13 -5.56
C TYR A 127 14.65 -20.34 -5.33
N LEU A 128 13.81 -19.93 -6.29
CA LEU A 128 12.36 -20.15 -6.20
C LEU A 128 12.02 -21.64 -6.17
N ASP A 129 12.65 -22.47 -7.01
CA ASP A 129 12.44 -23.92 -6.97
C ASP A 129 12.76 -24.51 -5.58
N ALA A 130 13.87 -24.10 -4.98
CA ALA A 130 14.26 -24.55 -3.64
C ALA A 130 13.27 -24.07 -2.55
N LEU A 131 12.81 -22.84 -2.62
CA LEU A 131 11.81 -22.30 -1.69
C LEU A 131 10.45 -23.00 -1.86
N ILE A 132 9.99 -23.21 -3.10
CA ILE A 132 8.76 -23.92 -3.41
C ILE A 132 8.80 -25.36 -2.91
N ALA A 133 9.96 -26.01 -2.96
CA ALA A 133 10.11 -27.35 -2.39
C ALA A 133 9.91 -27.37 -0.85
N LYS A 134 10.40 -26.34 -0.13
CA LYS A 134 10.16 -26.17 1.31
C LYS A 134 8.65 -25.97 1.60
N ILE A 135 7.98 -25.12 0.81
CA ILE A 135 6.54 -24.86 0.92
C ILE A 135 5.74 -26.14 0.66
N ALA A 136 6.07 -26.89 -0.39
CA ALA A 136 5.40 -28.14 -0.73
C ALA A 136 5.57 -29.21 0.37
N ALA A 137 6.73 -29.29 0.99
CA ALA A 137 7.00 -30.22 2.09
C ALA A 137 6.23 -29.87 3.38
N ALA A 138 5.85 -28.60 3.56
CA ALA A 138 5.06 -28.14 4.71
C ALA A 138 3.54 -28.37 4.53
N GLN A 139 3.08 -28.82 3.36
CA GLN A 139 1.67 -29.05 3.10
C GLN A 139 1.21 -30.41 3.67
N GLU A 140 0.17 -30.40 4.50
CA GLU A 140 -0.41 -31.59 5.07
C GLU A 140 -1.03 -32.53 3.98
N PRO A 141 -1.19 -33.83 4.27
CA PRO A 141 -1.65 -34.83 3.28
C PRO A 141 -2.99 -34.50 2.63
N ASP A 142 -3.90 -33.81 3.33
CA ASP A 142 -5.21 -33.40 2.82
C ASP A 142 -5.19 -32.07 2.05
N GLY A 143 -4.05 -31.37 2.01
CA GLY A 143 -3.90 -30.09 1.33
C GLY A 143 -3.87 -28.85 2.23
N TYR A 144 -4.05 -28.99 3.54
CA TYR A 144 -3.93 -27.88 4.48
C TYR A 144 -2.50 -27.33 4.51
N LEU A 145 -2.36 -26.02 4.55
CA LEU A 145 -1.08 -25.34 4.59
C LEU A 145 -1.18 -24.06 5.41
N TYR A 146 -0.72 -24.12 6.63
CA TYR A 146 -0.69 -23.01 7.59
C TYR A 146 0.33 -23.35 8.68
N THR A 147 1.55 -22.83 8.55
CA THR A 147 2.72 -23.34 9.28
C THR A 147 2.58 -23.21 10.79
N THR A 148 2.03 -22.09 11.27
CA THR A 148 1.91 -21.83 12.71
C THR A 148 1.12 -22.91 13.46
N ARG A 149 0.08 -23.50 12.79
CA ARG A 149 -0.71 -24.58 13.37
C ARG A 149 -0.07 -25.95 13.16
N THR A 150 0.50 -26.19 11.98
CA THR A 150 1.17 -27.47 11.66
C THR A 150 2.37 -27.72 12.57
N ILE A 151 3.10 -26.67 12.97
CA ILE A 151 4.26 -26.77 13.86
C ILE A 151 3.86 -27.22 15.28
N ASP A 152 2.81 -26.64 15.87
CA ASP A 152 2.28 -27.03 17.19
C ASP A 152 0.76 -27.04 17.18
N PRO A 153 0.14 -28.16 16.77
CA PRO A 153 -1.32 -28.28 16.72
C PRO A 153 -1.97 -28.33 18.11
N GLU A 154 -1.20 -28.69 19.17
CA GLU A 154 -1.72 -28.77 20.54
C GLU A 154 -1.74 -27.41 21.23
N HIS A 155 -0.76 -26.53 20.92
CA HIS A 155 -0.66 -25.18 21.47
C HIS A 155 -0.49 -24.15 20.34
N PRO A 156 -1.49 -24.02 19.44
CA PRO A 156 -1.37 -23.09 18.32
C PRO A 156 -1.32 -21.65 18.83
N HIS A 157 -0.85 -20.73 17.97
CA HIS A 157 -0.87 -19.31 18.28
C HIS A 157 -2.28 -18.88 18.72
N GLU A 158 -2.38 -17.97 19.71
CA GLU A 158 -3.67 -17.52 20.30
C GLU A 158 -4.69 -17.04 19.26
N TRP A 159 -4.22 -16.48 18.13
CA TRP A 159 -5.07 -16.02 17.03
C TRP A 159 -5.58 -17.15 16.14
N SER A 160 -4.87 -18.29 16.09
CA SER A 160 -5.24 -19.42 15.23
C SER A 160 -6.42 -20.23 15.78
N GLY A 161 -6.58 -20.25 17.11
CA GLY A 161 -7.58 -21.07 17.78
C GLY A 161 -7.23 -22.57 17.81
N THR A 162 -8.08 -23.34 18.48
CA THR A 162 -7.83 -24.77 18.78
C THR A 162 -8.13 -25.71 17.61
N GLU A 163 -8.95 -25.28 16.66
CA GLU A 163 -9.35 -26.03 15.47
C GLU A 163 -9.09 -25.24 14.20
N ARG A 164 -8.95 -25.93 13.06
CA ARG A 164 -8.85 -25.28 11.75
C ARG A 164 -10.09 -24.42 11.48
N TRP A 165 -9.86 -23.20 10.99
CA TRP A 165 -10.88 -22.23 10.55
C TRP A 165 -11.73 -21.61 11.67
N VAL A 166 -11.52 -21.94 12.95
CA VAL A 166 -12.42 -21.51 14.04
C VAL A 166 -12.34 -20.00 14.30
N ASN A 167 -11.17 -19.38 14.08
CA ASN A 167 -10.96 -17.94 14.24
C ASN A 167 -10.81 -17.20 12.90
N GLU A 168 -11.17 -17.83 11.78
CA GLU A 168 -10.91 -17.27 10.45
C GLU A 168 -11.61 -15.93 10.23
N GLU A 169 -12.84 -15.78 10.70
CA GLU A 169 -13.58 -14.52 10.56
C GLU A 169 -13.02 -13.37 11.43
N VAL A 170 -12.04 -13.66 12.27
CA VAL A 170 -11.44 -12.66 13.19
C VAL A 170 -9.98 -12.43 12.86
N LEU A 171 -9.06 -13.36 13.19
CA LEU A 171 -7.63 -13.11 13.22
C LEU A 171 -6.74 -14.27 12.70
N SER A 172 -7.25 -15.48 12.46
CA SER A 172 -6.35 -16.62 12.11
C SER A 172 -5.64 -16.43 10.78
N HIS A 173 -6.28 -15.78 9.81
CA HIS A 173 -5.69 -15.50 8.50
C HIS A 173 -5.34 -16.76 7.68
N GLU A 174 -5.96 -17.91 7.96
CA GLU A 174 -5.73 -19.16 7.22
C GLU A 174 -6.06 -18.97 5.73
N LEU A 175 -7.25 -18.41 5.43
CA LEU A 175 -7.67 -18.12 4.05
C LEU A 175 -6.88 -17.00 3.39
N TYR A 176 -6.41 -16.02 4.18
CA TYR A 176 -5.54 -14.96 3.68
C TYR A 176 -4.20 -15.53 3.19
N ASN A 177 -3.59 -16.43 3.95
CA ASN A 177 -2.35 -17.11 3.56
C ASN A 177 -2.55 -17.87 2.25
N LEU A 178 -3.67 -18.62 2.13
CA LEU A 178 -3.98 -19.38 0.92
C LEU A 178 -4.28 -18.48 -0.29
N GLY A 179 -4.94 -17.34 -0.08
CA GLY A 179 -5.17 -16.38 -1.14
C GLY A 179 -3.86 -15.91 -1.79
N HIS A 180 -2.86 -15.53 -0.98
CA HIS A 180 -1.54 -15.15 -1.48
C HIS A 180 -0.76 -16.31 -2.10
N LEU A 181 -0.92 -17.54 -1.57
CA LEU A 181 -0.37 -18.73 -2.20
C LEU A 181 -0.93 -18.92 -3.63
N TYR A 182 -2.25 -18.72 -3.81
CA TYR A 182 -2.90 -18.90 -5.13
C TYR A 182 -2.45 -17.83 -6.13
N GLU A 183 -2.32 -16.57 -5.68
CA GLU A 183 -1.77 -15.48 -6.48
C GLU A 183 -0.33 -15.79 -6.95
N ALA A 184 0.55 -16.20 -6.02
CA ALA A 184 1.92 -16.58 -6.30
C ALA A 184 2.03 -17.81 -7.21
N ALA A 185 1.19 -18.82 -6.99
CA ALA A 185 1.21 -20.07 -7.76
C ALA A 185 0.82 -19.85 -9.23
N VAL A 186 -0.19 -19.02 -9.48
CA VAL A 186 -0.59 -18.67 -10.85
C VAL A 186 0.49 -17.83 -11.51
N ALA A 187 1.07 -16.85 -10.81
CA ALA A 187 2.17 -16.02 -11.32
C ALA A 187 3.38 -16.89 -11.70
N HIS A 188 3.79 -17.79 -10.82
CA HIS A 188 4.92 -18.68 -11.07
C HIS A 188 4.68 -19.64 -12.27
N TYR A 189 3.47 -20.22 -12.35
CA TYR A 189 3.09 -21.08 -13.47
C TYR A 189 3.10 -20.29 -14.80
N GLN A 190 2.54 -19.09 -14.83
CA GLN A 190 2.50 -18.26 -16.04
C GLN A 190 3.90 -17.80 -16.47
N ALA A 191 4.79 -17.55 -15.51
CA ALA A 191 6.15 -17.11 -15.78
C ALA A 191 7.05 -18.23 -16.30
N THR A 192 6.97 -19.42 -15.72
CA THR A 192 7.96 -20.49 -15.89
C THR A 192 7.39 -21.75 -16.58
N GLY A 193 6.08 -21.91 -16.64
CA GLY A 193 5.41 -23.15 -17.04
C GLY A 193 5.51 -24.29 -16.01
N LYS A 194 6.23 -24.08 -14.89
CA LYS A 194 6.40 -25.09 -13.83
C LYS A 194 5.13 -25.20 -13.00
N ARG A 195 4.70 -26.42 -12.71
CA ARG A 195 3.48 -26.69 -11.94
C ARG A 195 3.73 -26.88 -10.45
N THR A 196 4.94 -26.88 -9.99
CA THR A 196 5.32 -27.25 -8.61
C THR A 196 4.52 -26.49 -7.54
N LEU A 197 4.46 -25.15 -7.62
CA LEU A 197 3.67 -24.34 -6.69
C LEU A 197 2.16 -24.40 -7.03
N LEU A 198 1.82 -24.47 -8.32
CA LEU A 198 0.42 -24.60 -8.75
C LEU A 198 -0.23 -25.87 -8.20
N ASP A 199 0.46 -27.00 -8.20
CA ASP A 199 -0.07 -28.27 -7.66
C ASP A 199 -0.30 -28.20 -6.14
N VAL A 200 0.56 -27.50 -5.39
CA VAL A 200 0.33 -27.17 -3.95
C VAL A 200 -0.93 -26.33 -3.79
N ALA A 201 -1.08 -25.28 -4.59
CA ALA A 201 -2.25 -24.41 -4.55
C ALA A 201 -3.55 -25.15 -4.92
N LEU A 202 -3.52 -26.00 -5.95
CA LEU A 202 -4.70 -26.79 -6.37
C LEU A 202 -5.12 -27.78 -5.29
N LYS A 203 -4.17 -28.49 -4.67
CA LYS A 203 -4.46 -29.42 -3.58
C LYS A 203 -5.10 -28.69 -2.38
N SER A 204 -4.62 -27.51 -2.04
CA SER A 204 -5.20 -26.64 -1.02
C SER A 204 -6.60 -26.15 -1.41
N ALA A 205 -6.78 -25.67 -2.65
CA ALA A 205 -8.07 -25.19 -3.12
C ALA A 205 -9.13 -26.32 -3.17
N ASP A 206 -8.72 -27.56 -3.47
CA ASP A 206 -9.61 -28.74 -3.43
C ASP A 206 -10.05 -29.04 -1.99
N LEU A 207 -9.18 -28.87 -1.00
CA LEU A 207 -9.57 -28.94 0.42
C LEU A 207 -10.60 -27.86 0.77
N LEU A 208 -10.39 -26.62 0.32
CA LEU A 208 -11.36 -25.55 0.58
C LEU A 208 -12.72 -25.85 -0.05
N VAL A 209 -12.77 -26.35 -1.30
CA VAL A 209 -14.00 -26.77 -1.97
C VAL A 209 -14.67 -27.94 -1.22
N ALA A 210 -13.91 -28.85 -0.65
CA ALA A 210 -14.48 -29.94 0.17
C ALA A 210 -14.98 -29.46 1.53
N THR A 211 -14.42 -28.39 2.09
CA THR A 211 -14.71 -27.89 3.44
C THR A 211 -15.87 -26.89 3.45
N PHE A 212 -15.88 -25.94 2.50
CA PHE A 212 -16.80 -24.81 2.46
C PHE A 212 -17.84 -24.95 1.34
N GLY A 213 -19.00 -24.34 1.51
CA GLY A 213 -20.04 -24.32 0.50
C GLY A 213 -21.42 -24.64 1.06
N PRO A 214 -22.47 -24.61 0.21
CA PRO A 214 -23.84 -24.97 0.62
C PRO A 214 -23.91 -26.34 1.28
N GLY A 215 -24.47 -26.40 2.50
CA GLY A 215 -24.59 -27.65 3.29
C GLY A 215 -23.26 -28.11 3.94
N ARG A 216 -22.21 -27.30 3.89
CA ARG A 216 -20.91 -27.51 4.53
C ARG A 216 -20.63 -26.38 5.51
N LYS A 217 -19.34 -26.16 5.90
CA LYS A 217 -18.96 -25.00 6.71
C LYS A 217 -19.30 -23.71 5.97
N THR A 218 -19.90 -22.77 6.70
CA THR A 218 -20.13 -21.39 6.24
C THR A 218 -19.24 -20.49 7.06
N ILE A 219 -18.17 -19.98 6.45
CA ILE A 219 -17.19 -19.05 7.03
C ILE A 219 -16.76 -18.12 5.90
N TYR A 220 -16.53 -16.86 6.20
CA TYR A 220 -15.91 -15.91 5.28
C TYR A 220 -14.49 -15.57 5.75
N PRO A 221 -13.56 -15.21 4.85
CA PRO A 221 -12.21 -14.80 5.25
C PRO A 221 -12.26 -13.52 6.08
N GLY A 222 -11.62 -13.52 7.25
CA GLY A 222 -11.47 -12.34 8.09
C GLY A 222 -10.62 -11.28 7.39
N HIS A 223 -9.56 -11.70 6.70
CA HIS A 223 -8.83 -10.86 5.76
C HIS A 223 -8.99 -11.44 4.34
N GLN A 224 -9.50 -10.61 3.45
CA GLN A 224 -9.79 -10.97 2.06
C GLN A 224 -8.51 -11.10 1.24
N ILE A 225 -8.54 -11.82 0.18
CA ILE A 225 -7.67 -12.06 -0.98
C ILE A 225 -7.98 -13.44 -1.60
N VAL A 226 -8.46 -14.41 -0.82
CA VAL A 226 -8.67 -15.77 -1.30
C VAL A 226 -9.68 -15.81 -2.44
N GLU A 227 -10.65 -14.92 -2.45
CA GLU A 227 -11.66 -14.77 -3.51
C GLU A 227 -11.00 -14.46 -4.86
N MET A 228 -10.05 -13.49 -4.86
CA MET A 228 -9.25 -13.17 -6.04
C MET A 228 -8.39 -14.35 -6.49
N GLY A 229 -7.70 -15.00 -5.54
CA GLY A 229 -6.85 -16.15 -5.80
C GLY A 229 -7.62 -17.33 -6.40
N LEU A 230 -8.83 -17.64 -5.87
CA LEU A 230 -9.70 -18.67 -6.40
C LEU A 230 -10.16 -18.35 -7.83
N VAL A 231 -10.50 -17.10 -8.15
CA VAL A 231 -10.85 -16.70 -9.53
C VAL A 231 -9.65 -16.84 -10.45
N LYS A 232 -8.43 -16.49 -10.02
CA LYS A 232 -7.21 -16.73 -10.82
C LYS A 232 -6.99 -18.21 -11.09
N LEU A 233 -7.17 -19.09 -10.08
CA LEU A 233 -7.12 -20.54 -10.26
C LEU A 233 -8.18 -21.03 -11.25
N TYR A 234 -9.43 -20.51 -11.16
CA TYR A 234 -10.48 -20.79 -12.14
C TYR A 234 -10.05 -20.41 -13.57
N ARG A 235 -9.50 -19.21 -13.75
CA ARG A 235 -9.09 -18.73 -15.08
C ARG A 235 -8.02 -19.61 -15.73
N VAL A 236 -7.07 -20.11 -14.93
CA VAL A 236 -5.95 -20.95 -15.41
C VAL A 236 -6.39 -22.41 -15.65
N THR A 237 -7.30 -22.94 -14.79
CA THR A 237 -7.66 -24.36 -14.82
C THR A 237 -9.00 -24.66 -15.51
N GLY A 238 -9.91 -23.68 -15.61
CA GLY A 238 -11.29 -23.87 -16.03
C GLY A 238 -12.18 -24.55 -15.00
N ARG A 239 -11.70 -24.86 -13.79
CA ARG A 239 -12.43 -25.59 -12.76
C ARG A 239 -13.47 -24.70 -12.06
N THR A 240 -14.73 -24.82 -12.46
CA THR A 240 -15.86 -24.03 -11.96
C THR A 240 -16.08 -24.08 -10.43
N PRO A 241 -15.75 -25.16 -9.68
CA PRO A 241 -15.86 -25.14 -8.21
C PRO A 241 -15.06 -24.03 -7.53
N TYR A 242 -13.94 -23.56 -8.11
CA TYR A 242 -13.16 -22.46 -7.54
C TYR A 242 -13.90 -21.12 -7.65
N LEU A 243 -14.52 -20.84 -8.81
CA LEU A 243 -15.36 -19.65 -8.97
C LEU A 243 -16.58 -19.69 -8.06
N ALA A 244 -17.25 -20.85 -7.98
CA ALA A 244 -18.41 -21.03 -7.10
C ALA A 244 -18.05 -20.81 -5.62
N LEU A 245 -16.85 -21.26 -5.20
CA LEU A 245 -16.38 -21.05 -3.83
C LEU A 245 -16.04 -19.58 -3.57
N ALA A 246 -15.41 -18.87 -4.51
CA ALA A 246 -15.14 -17.45 -4.39
C ALA A 246 -16.44 -16.66 -4.20
N GLN A 247 -17.46 -16.94 -4.99
CA GLN A 247 -18.79 -16.36 -4.85
C GLN A 247 -19.43 -16.72 -3.51
N PHE A 248 -19.38 -17.97 -3.09
CA PHE A 248 -19.92 -18.42 -1.80
C PHE A 248 -19.30 -17.68 -0.61
N MET A 249 -17.98 -17.45 -0.63
CA MET A 249 -17.29 -16.71 0.44
C MET A 249 -17.73 -15.25 0.51
N LEU A 250 -17.97 -14.60 -0.63
CA LEU A 250 -18.54 -13.26 -0.67
C LEU A 250 -19.98 -13.23 -0.14
N ASP A 251 -20.84 -14.17 -0.59
CA ASP A 251 -22.24 -14.24 -0.20
C ASP A 251 -22.42 -14.61 1.27
N SER A 252 -21.47 -15.33 1.86
CA SER A 252 -21.48 -15.72 3.27
C SER A 252 -21.11 -14.57 4.22
N ARG A 253 -20.63 -13.44 3.69
CA ARG A 253 -20.15 -12.31 4.47
C ARG A 253 -21.29 -11.42 4.91
N HIS A 254 -21.75 -11.61 6.13
CA HIS A 254 -22.77 -10.79 6.78
C HIS A 254 -22.86 -11.11 8.28
N GLY A 255 -23.43 -10.18 9.06
CA GLY A 255 -23.66 -10.37 10.51
C GLY A 255 -22.40 -10.30 11.37
N GLY A 256 -21.27 -9.88 10.80
CA GLY A 256 -20.00 -9.69 11.48
C GLY A 256 -19.72 -8.21 11.82
N ARG A 257 -18.48 -7.77 11.65
CA ARG A 257 -18.01 -6.42 11.96
C ARG A 257 -17.75 -5.60 10.70
N SER A 258 -18.00 -4.28 10.74
CA SER A 258 -17.60 -3.37 9.68
C SER A 258 -16.07 -3.34 9.47
N TYR A 259 -15.28 -3.63 10.49
CA TYR A 259 -13.82 -3.72 10.40
C TYR A 259 -13.34 -4.65 9.27
N ASN A 260 -14.00 -5.78 9.07
CA ASN A 260 -13.71 -6.72 7.98
C ASN A 260 -14.81 -6.78 6.90
N GLN A 261 -15.59 -5.68 6.76
CA GLN A 261 -16.66 -5.52 5.78
C GLN A 261 -17.71 -6.64 5.84
N ALA A 262 -18.11 -7.06 7.06
CA ALA A 262 -19.04 -8.18 7.27
C ALA A 262 -20.31 -7.82 8.04
N ASP A 263 -20.57 -6.55 8.28
CA ASP A 263 -21.78 -6.05 8.95
C ASP A 263 -23.02 -6.15 8.06
N LEU A 264 -22.85 -5.94 6.76
CA LEU A 264 -23.89 -6.06 5.74
C LEU A 264 -23.52 -7.11 4.66
N PRO A 265 -24.51 -7.74 4.00
CA PRO A 265 -24.24 -8.47 2.77
C PRO A 265 -23.49 -7.63 1.76
N VAL A 266 -22.48 -8.19 1.09
CA VAL A 266 -21.58 -7.43 0.20
C VAL A 266 -22.31 -6.69 -0.93
N ILE A 267 -23.43 -7.21 -1.40
CA ILE A 267 -24.26 -6.60 -2.46
C ILE A 267 -25.15 -5.45 -1.95
N GLU A 268 -25.24 -5.24 -0.64
CA GLU A 268 -26.00 -4.16 0.01
C GLU A 268 -25.09 -3.03 0.49
N GLN A 269 -23.75 -3.23 0.47
CA GLN A 269 -22.78 -2.22 0.88
C GLN A 269 -22.72 -1.08 -0.13
N THR A 270 -22.62 0.17 0.38
CA THR A 270 -22.58 1.39 -0.42
C THR A 270 -21.45 2.34 0.00
N GLU A 271 -20.72 2.01 1.05
CA GLU A 271 -19.65 2.85 1.62
C GLU A 271 -18.35 2.05 1.81
N GLY A 272 -17.23 2.76 1.75
CA GLY A 272 -15.93 2.24 2.17
C GLY A 272 -15.81 2.26 3.69
N GLU A 273 -15.73 1.11 4.34
CA GLU A 273 -15.65 0.97 5.79
C GLU A 273 -14.56 0.01 6.25
N GLY A 274 -14.19 0.09 7.52
CA GLY A 274 -13.26 -0.80 8.17
C GLY A 274 -11.84 -0.73 7.61
N HIS A 275 -11.10 -1.83 7.71
CA HIS A 275 -9.71 -1.90 7.29
C HIS A 275 -9.56 -1.78 5.76
N ALA A 276 -8.76 -0.83 5.29
CA ALA A 276 -8.74 -0.43 3.88
C ALA A 276 -8.17 -1.49 2.94
N VAL A 277 -7.18 -2.29 3.36
CA VAL A 277 -6.62 -3.37 2.53
C VAL A 277 -7.63 -4.50 2.36
N ARG A 278 -8.26 -4.94 3.46
CA ARG A 278 -9.35 -5.94 3.43
C ARG A 278 -10.44 -5.52 2.46
N ALA A 279 -10.89 -4.27 2.57
CA ALA A 279 -11.91 -3.68 1.73
C ALA A 279 -11.54 -3.74 0.23
N THR A 280 -10.39 -3.19 -0.15
CA THR A 280 -9.99 -3.13 -1.56
C THR A 280 -9.73 -4.49 -2.20
N TYR A 281 -9.27 -5.47 -1.42
CA TYR A 281 -9.17 -6.85 -1.89
C TYR A 281 -10.55 -7.49 -2.08
N MET A 282 -11.48 -7.27 -1.16
CA MET A 282 -12.86 -7.72 -1.32
C MET A 282 -13.51 -7.11 -2.57
N TYR A 283 -13.40 -5.79 -2.74
CA TYR A 283 -13.98 -5.09 -3.91
C TYR A 283 -13.36 -5.59 -5.22
N SER A 284 -12.09 -5.95 -5.22
CA SER A 284 -11.42 -6.60 -6.35
C SER A 284 -11.99 -8.00 -6.62
N GLY A 285 -12.21 -8.80 -5.56
CA GLY A 285 -12.85 -10.13 -5.66
C GLY A 285 -14.29 -10.05 -6.17
N MET A 286 -15.07 -9.06 -5.68
CA MET A 286 -16.43 -8.78 -6.16
C MET A 286 -16.44 -8.42 -7.66
N ALA A 287 -15.48 -7.61 -8.12
CA ALA A 287 -15.35 -7.28 -9.54
C ALA A 287 -15.00 -8.52 -10.38
N ASP A 288 -14.09 -9.38 -9.89
CA ASP A 288 -13.72 -10.63 -10.55
C ASP A 288 -14.94 -11.58 -10.68
N VAL A 289 -15.70 -11.77 -9.58
CA VAL A 289 -16.90 -12.60 -9.59
C VAL A 289 -17.99 -12.02 -10.50
N ALA A 290 -18.20 -10.68 -10.44
CA ALA A 290 -19.14 -9.99 -11.34
C ALA A 290 -18.81 -10.23 -12.82
N ALA A 291 -17.54 -10.13 -13.20
CA ALA A 291 -17.07 -10.34 -14.57
C ALA A 291 -17.30 -11.79 -15.04
N MET A 292 -16.97 -12.78 -14.17
CA MET A 292 -17.04 -14.21 -14.51
C MET A 292 -18.49 -14.76 -14.51
N THR A 293 -19.36 -14.23 -13.62
CA THR A 293 -20.75 -14.73 -13.49
C THR A 293 -21.76 -13.87 -14.27
N GLY A 294 -21.46 -12.60 -14.46
CA GLY A 294 -22.37 -11.61 -15.02
C GLY A 294 -23.40 -11.10 -13.98
N ASP A 295 -23.18 -11.34 -12.68
CA ASP A 295 -24.07 -10.85 -11.63
C ASP A 295 -23.89 -9.34 -11.43
N LYS A 296 -24.93 -8.58 -11.76
CA LYS A 296 -24.96 -7.13 -11.70
C LYS A 296 -25.07 -6.57 -10.27
N ASN A 297 -25.47 -7.39 -9.30
CA ASN A 297 -25.58 -6.91 -7.91
C ASN A 297 -24.21 -6.57 -7.34
N TYR A 298 -23.18 -7.39 -7.62
CA TYR A 298 -21.81 -7.07 -7.25
C TYR A 298 -21.31 -5.78 -7.91
N SER A 299 -21.53 -5.63 -9.25
CA SER A 299 -21.11 -4.42 -9.96
C SER A 299 -21.78 -3.18 -9.37
N LYS A 300 -23.09 -3.24 -9.10
CA LYS A 300 -23.84 -2.12 -8.50
C LYS A 300 -23.29 -1.72 -7.13
N ALA A 301 -22.97 -2.70 -6.27
CA ALA A 301 -22.43 -2.43 -4.94
C ALA A 301 -21.04 -1.79 -5.02
N ILE A 302 -20.10 -2.38 -5.80
CA ILE A 302 -18.76 -1.81 -5.93
C ILE A 302 -18.73 -0.45 -6.61
N ASP A 303 -19.67 -0.16 -7.51
CA ASP A 303 -19.82 1.18 -8.11
C ASP A 303 -20.26 2.21 -7.06
N ALA A 304 -21.25 1.87 -6.20
CA ALA A 304 -21.68 2.75 -5.11
C ALA A 304 -20.57 3.00 -4.07
N ILE A 305 -19.85 1.94 -3.70
CA ILE A 305 -18.70 2.04 -2.78
C ILE A 305 -17.60 2.92 -3.40
N TRP A 306 -17.33 2.79 -4.70
CA TRP A 306 -16.32 3.60 -5.38
C TRP A 306 -16.67 5.08 -5.36
N GLU A 307 -17.93 5.44 -5.64
CA GLU A 307 -18.40 6.84 -5.56
C GLU A 307 -18.27 7.39 -4.12
N ASN A 308 -18.52 6.58 -3.08
CA ASN A 308 -18.31 7.01 -1.69
C ASN A 308 -16.82 7.21 -1.38
N VAL A 309 -15.97 6.21 -1.69
CA VAL A 309 -14.54 6.25 -1.36
C VAL A 309 -13.86 7.41 -2.09
N VAL A 310 -14.02 7.51 -3.40
CA VAL A 310 -13.36 8.54 -4.22
C VAL A 310 -13.92 9.93 -3.96
N GLY A 311 -15.24 10.02 -3.76
CA GLY A 311 -15.91 11.31 -3.53
C GLY A 311 -15.81 11.86 -2.11
N LYS A 312 -15.40 11.03 -1.10
CA LYS A 312 -15.48 11.48 0.29
C LYS A 312 -14.35 11.01 1.22
N LYS A 313 -13.64 9.93 0.88
CA LYS A 313 -12.70 9.24 1.80
C LYS A 313 -11.29 9.05 1.23
N MET A 314 -11.01 9.54 0.02
CA MET A 314 -9.71 9.44 -0.63
C MET A 314 -8.89 10.71 -0.45
N TYR A 315 -7.61 10.58 -0.17
CA TYR A 315 -6.68 11.71 -0.08
C TYR A 315 -6.26 12.21 -1.47
N VAL A 316 -5.81 13.45 -1.55
CA VAL A 316 -5.34 14.07 -2.80
C VAL A 316 -4.20 13.30 -3.47
N THR A 317 -3.46 12.50 -2.71
CA THR A 317 -2.40 11.59 -3.17
C THR A 317 -2.92 10.26 -3.72
N GLY A 318 -4.24 10.02 -3.71
CA GLY A 318 -4.83 8.72 -4.04
C GLY A 318 -4.70 7.68 -2.91
N GLY A 319 -4.16 8.08 -1.75
CA GLY A 319 -4.13 7.26 -0.54
C GLY A 319 -5.53 7.09 0.05
N ILE A 320 -5.77 5.99 0.77
CA ILE A 320 -7.02 5.68 1.46
C ILE A 320 -6.75 5.09 2.84
N GLY A 321 -7.69 5.29 3.77
CA GLY A 321 -7.57 4.85 5.15
C GLY A 321 -7.04 5.94 6.07
N ALA A 322 -7.97 6.74 6.67
CA ALA A 322 -7.65 7.89 7.51
C ALA A 322 -7.25 7.50 8.95
N VAL A 323 -7.75 6.36 9.45
CA VAL A 323 -7.72 5.98 10.87
C VAL A 323 -6.69 4.91 11.14
N GLY A 324 -5.58 5.27 11.79
CA GLY A 324 -4.49 4.34 12.11
C GLY A 324 -4.88 3.21 13.07
N ALA A 325 -5.78 3.46 14.02
CA ALA A 325 -6.20 2.46 15.02
C ALA A 325 -6.89 1.22 14.43
N ILE A 326 -7.50 1.36 13.25
CA ILE A 326 -8.16 0.28 12.51
C ILE A 326 -7.54 0.06 11.12
N GLU A 327 -6.45 0.78 10.80
CA GLU A 327 -5.78 0.74 9.50
C GLU A 327 -6.77 0.96 8.34
N GLY A 328 -7.73 1.85 8.54
CA GLY A 328 -8.94 1.85 7.73
C GLY A 328 -9.63 3.19 7.52
N PHE A 329 -10.81 3.10 6.93
CA PHE A 329 -11.62 4.26 6.59
C PHE A 329 -12.17 4.96 7.83
N GLY A 330 -12.13 6.29 7.80
CA GLY A 330 -12.83 7.17 8.72
C GLY A 330 -14.24 7.54 8.22
N PRO A 331 -14.94 8.40 8.97
CA PRO A 331 -16.17 9.03 8.50
C PRO A 331 -15.97 9.79 7.17
N ASP A 332 -17.07 10.05 6.46
CA ASP A 332 -17.04 10.88 5.26
C ASP A 332 -16.40 12.24 5.54
N TYR A 333 -15.46 12.66 4.69
CA TYR A 333 -14.69 13.92 4.75
C TYR A 333 -13.76 14.08 5.96
N ASP A 334 -13.58 13.05 6.78
CA ASP A 334 -12.59 13.04 7.86
C ASP A 334 -11.23 12.58 7.33
N LEU A 335 -10.42 13.54 6.87
CA LEU A 335 -9.15 13.33 6.19
C LEU A 335 -8.02 14.10 6.90
N PRO A 336 -7.63 13.73 8.13
CA PRO A 336 -6.54 14.38 8.86
C PRO A 336 -5.21 14.17 8.13
N ASN A 337 -4.32 15.18 8.13
CA ASN A 337 -3.05 15.13 7.38
C ASN A 337 -1.93 14.42 8.17
N MET A 338 -1.68 14.84 9.41
CA MET A 338 -0.61 14.33 10.27
C MET A 338 -0.81 12.88 10.67
N SER A 339 -2.04 12.48 11.00
CA SER A 339 -2.40 11.14 11.44
C SER A 339 -2.97 10.25 10.33
N ALA A 340 -2.94 10.70 9.09
CA ALA A 340 -3.38 9.92 7.93
C ALA A 340 -2.61 8.60 7.88
N TYR A 341 -3.33 7.47 7.92
CA TYR A 341 -2.67 6.17 7.85
C TYR A 341 -2.24 5.84 6.42
N ASN A 342 -3.16 5.89 5.46
CA ASN A 342 -2.85 5.74 4.03
C ASN A 342 -1.85 4.62 3.75
N GLU A 343 -2.20 3.41 4.17
CA GLU A 343 -1.29 2.27 4.08
C GLU A 343 -0.83 2.01 2.64
N THR A 344 0.47 1.72 2.48
CA THR A 344 1.03 1.33 1.18
C THR A 344 0.28 0.15 0.55
N CYS A 345 -0.12 -0.87 1.37
CA CYS A 345 -0.92 -2.00 0.88
C CYS A 345 -2.30 -1.59 0.39
N ALA A 346 -2.93 -0.59 1.04
CA ALA A 346 -4.22 -0.08 0.63
C ALA A 346 -4.14 0.63 -0.73
N SER A 347 -3.04 1.34 -1.00
CA SER A 347 -2.76 1.93 -2.31
C SER A 347 -2.58 0.86 -3.40
N VAL A 348 -1.89 -0.26 -3.10
CA VAL A 348 -1.78 -1.40 -4.02
C VAL A 348 -3.16 -2.03 -4.26
N GLY A 349 -3.94 -2.27 -3.21
CA GLY A 349 -5.30 -2.79 -3.33
C GLY A 349 -6.23 -1.87 -4.13
N SER A 350 -6.12 -0.55 -3.94
CA SER A 350 -6.86 0.45 -4.72
C SER A 350 -6.49 0.38 -6.21
N ALA A 351 -5.21 0.19 -6.53
CA ALA A 351 -4.77 0.03 -7.93
C ALA A 351 -5.37 -1.23 -8.57
N PHE A 352 -5.41 -2.36 -7.85
CA PHE A 352 -6.05 -3.58 -8.33
C PHE A 352 -7.55 -3.41 -8.56
N TRP A 353 -8.23 -2.74 -7.66
CA TRP A 353 -9.66 -2.48 -7.74
C TRP A 353 -10.01 -1.55 -8.91
N ASN A 354 -9.33 -0.42 -9.04
CA ASN A 354 -9.57 0.54 -10.12
C ASN A 354 -9.28 -0.05 -11.52
N GLN A 355 -8.24 -0.89 -11.66
CA GLN A 355 -8.00 -1.62 -12.92
C GLN A 355 -9.20 -2.53 -13.28
N ARG A 356 -9.75 -3.27 -12.30
CA ARG A 356 -10.90 -4.15 -12.51
C ARG A 356 -12.16 -3.40 -12.89
N LEU A 357 -12.42 -2.26 -12.25
CA LEU A 357 -13.54 -1.39 -12.61
C LEU A 357 -13.38 -0.82 -14.02
N PHE A 358 -12.16 -0.43 -14.41
CA PHE A 358 -11.90 -0.06 -15.79
C PHE A 358 -12.19 -1.22 -16.76
N LEU A 359 -11.75 -2.43 -16.47
CA LEU A 359 -12.00 -3.60 -17.32
C LEU A 359 -13.49 -3.97 -17.42
N LEU A 360 -14.31 -3.64 -16.41
CA LEU A 360 -15.75 -3.82 -16.41
C LEU A 360 -16.47 -2.73 -17.23
N HIS A 361 -16.06 -1.45 -17.11
CA HIS A 361 -16.85 -0.30 -17.56
C HIS A 361 -16.25 0.48 -18.73
N GLY A 362 -14.93 0.44 -18.91
CA GLY A 362 -14.26 1.20 -19.98
C GLY A 362 -14.18 2.71 -19.74
N ASP A 363 -14.41 3.19 -18.50
CA ASP A 363 -14.39 4.61 -18.17
C ASP A 363 -13.01 5.04 -17.64
N ALA A 364 -12.47 6.14 -18.20
CA ALA A 364 -11.19 6.70 -17.83
C ALA A 364 -11.12 7.17 -16.37
N LYS A 365 -12.25 7.47 -15.72
CA LYS A 365 -12.28 7.91 -14.32
C LYS A 365 -11.58 6.91 -13.36
N TYR A 366 -11.68 5.62 -13.64
CA TYR A 366 -11.00 4.59 -12.88
C TYR A 366 -9.48 4.60 -13.12
N VAL A 367 -9.06 4.85 -14.36
CA VAL A 367 -7.64 4.99 -14.70
C VAL A 367 -7.07 6.31 -14.15
N ASP A 368 -7.86 7.38 -14.05
CA ASP A 368 -7.46 8.64 -13.42
C ASP A 368 -7.11 8.42 -11.93
N ILE A 369 -7.90 7.63 -11.19
CA ILE A 369 -7.61 7.25 -9.81
C ILE A 369 -6.41 6.29 -9.73
N LEU A 370 -6.35 5.31 -10.62
CA LEU A 370 -5.20 4.41 -10.72
C LEU A 370 -3.90 5.20 -10.90
N GLU A 371 -3.84 6.10 -11.86
CA GLU A 371 -2.68 6.95 -12.14
C GLU A 371 -2.32 7.84 -10.96
N ARG A 372 -3.31 8.49 -10.32
CA ARG A 372 -3.12 9.28 -9.10
C ARG A 372 -2.45 8.47 -7.99
N THR A 373 -2.97 7.29 -7.75
CA THR A 373 -2.46 6.37 -6.72
C THR A 373 -1.03 5.90 -7.07
N LEU A 374 -0.78 5.51 -8.32
CA LEU A 374 0.52 5.06 -8.79
C LEU A 374 1.63 6.10 -8.57
N TYR A 375 1.41 7.32 -9.05
CA TYR A 375 2.43 8.37 -9.04
C TYR A 375 2.60 9.07 -7.69
N ASN A 376 1.74 8.79 -6.71
CA ASN A 376 1.81 9.43 -5.40
C ASN A 376 1.73 8.41 -4.25
N GLY A 377 0.54 7.98 -3.85
CA GLY A 377 0.33 7.16 -2.65
C GLY A 377 0.96 5.76 -2.68
N LEU A 378 1.17 5.16 -3.86
CA LEU A 378 1.74 3.82 -3.97
C LEU A 378 3.28 3.85 -3.92
N ILE A 379 3.93 4.62 -4.82
CA ILE A 379 5.40 4.63 -4.89
C ILE A 379 6.05 5.45 -3.79
N SER A 380 5.31 6.25 -3.00
CA SER A 380 5.82 6.80 -1.74
C SER A 380 6.16 5.70 -0.74
N GLY A 381 5.51 4.54 -0.85
CA GLY A 381 5.71 3.38 0.00
C GLY A 381 7.09 2.73 -0.10
N VAL A 382 7.94 3.12 -1.05
CA VAL A 382 9.30 2.59 -1.22
C VAL A 382 10.30 3.71 -1.43
N SER A 383 11.50 3.58 -0.85
CA SER A 383 12.61 4.51 -1.05
C SER A 383 13.14 4.45 -2.48
N LEU A 384 13.82 5.52 -2.92
CA LEU A 384 14.37 5.60 -4.28
C LEU A 384 15.49 4.57 -4.55
N ASP A 385 16.13 4.06 -3.50
CA ASP A 385 17.13 2.98 -3.56
C ASP A 385 16.50 1.58 -3.50
N GLY A 386 15.19 1.47 -3.13
CA GLY A 386 14.46 0.21 -3.03
C GLY A 386 14.69 -0.58 -1.75
N GLU A 387 15.44 -0.04 -0.78
CA GLU A 387 15.85 -0.76 0.44
C GLU A 387 14.92 -0.54 1.64
N LYS A 388 14.12 0.55 1.63
CA LYS A 388 13.29 0.96 2.76
C LYS A 388 11.87 1.29 2.34
N TYR A 389 10.95 1.13 3.28
CA TYR A 389 9.52 1.22 3.01
C TYR A 389 8.81 2.12 4.02
N PHE A 390 7.72 2.76 3.58
CA PHE A 390 6.69 3.29 4.46
C PHE A 390 5.59 2.25 4.65
N TYR A 391 5.07 2.19 5.86
CA TYR A 391 3.81 1.54 6.17
C TYR A 391 2.68 2.56 6.03
N PRO A 392 2.54 3.59 6.93
CA PRO A 392 1.65 4.73 6.71
C PRO A 392 2.30 5.78 5.79
N ASN A 393 1.47 6.50 5.04
CA ASN A 393 1.87 7.57 4.13
C ASN A 393 1.09 8.87 4.47
N PRO A 394 1.49 9.62 5.52
CA PRO A 394 0.83 10.85 5.93
C PRO A 394 1.06 11.99 4.94
N LEU A 395 0.20 13.02 5.02
CA LEU A 395 0.32 14.24 4.22
C LEU A 395 0.96 15.40 4.98
N GLU A 396 1.30 15.19 6.24
CA GLU A 396 2.01 16.12 7.11
C GLU A 396 2.89 15.33 8.07
N SER A 397 4.07 15.85 8.42
CA SER A 397 5.00 15.22 9.36
C SER A 397 5.81 16.27 10.13
N ASN A 398 6.06 16.00 11.41
CA ASN A 398 7.04 16.72 12.26
C ASN A 398 8.44 16.08 12.25
N GLY A 399 8.67 15.05 11.42
CA GLY A 399 9.88 14.24 11.41
C GLY A 399 9.74 12.88 12.11
N GLN A 400 8.55 12.55 12.62
CA GLN A 400 8.25 11.26 13.26
C GLN A 400 8.22 10.09 12.27
N HIS A 401 7.95 10.36 11.00
CA HIS A 401 7.85 9.34 9.96
C HIS A 401 9.18 9.12 9.25
N GLN A 402 9.63 7.88 9.24
CA GLN A 402 10.83 7.44 8.53
C GLN A 402 10.53 6.10 7.85
N ARG A 403 11.17 5.86 6.68
CA ARG A 403 11.12 4.54 6.07
C ARG A 403 11.96 3.55 6.85
N SER A 404 11.45 2.34 7.00
CA SER A 404 12.12 1.20 7.64
C SER A 404 12.58 0.18 6.61
N PRO A 405 13.71 -0.52 6.81
CA PRO A 405 14.14 -1.59 5.92
C PRO A 405 13.19 -2.80 5.97
N TRP A 406 12.49 -2.99 7.08
CA TRP A 406 11.51 -4.07 7.28
C TRP A 406 10.54 -3.74 8.41
N PHE A 407 9.49 -4.56 8.57
CA PHE A 407 8.48 -4.43 9.61
C PHE A 407 8.23 -5.76 10.31
N GLY A 408 7.77 -5.72 11.55
CA GLY A 408 7.25 -6.90 12.25
C GLY A 408 6.07 -7.53 11.51
N VAL A 409 5.17 -6.68 10.96
CA VAL A 409 4.09 -7.05 10.04
C VAL A 409 4.48 -6.55 8.65
N ALA A 410 5.06 -7.40 7.80
CA ALA A 410 5.80 -6.98 6.60
C ALA A 410 4.99 -7.02 5.29
N CYS A 411 3.70 -6.72 5.33
CA CYS A 411 2.85 -6.77 4.13
C CYS A 411 3.25 -5.76 3.04
N CYS A 412 3.67 -4.54 3.42
CA CYS A 412 3.95 -3.45 2.48
C CYS A 412 5.13 -3.74 1.55
N PRO A 413 6.32 -4.20 2.02
CA PRO A 413 7.41 -4.61 1.14
C PRO A 413 6.98 -5.67 0.12
N GLY A 414 6.28 -6.73 0.57
CA GLY A 414 5.78 -7.78 -0.31
C GLY A 414 4.78 -7.27 -1.35
N ASN A 415 3.90 -6.32 -0.98
CA ASN A 415 2.97 -5.73 -1.93
C ASN A 415 3.67 -4.84 -2.98
N ILE A 416 4.69 -4.08 -2.61
CA ILE A 416 5.50 -3.30 -3.56
C ILE A 416 6.25 -4.24 -4.52
N THR A 417 6.91 -5.28 -3.99
CA THR A 417 7.70 -6.21 -4.81
C THR A 417 6.87 -6.94 -5.87
N ARG A 418 5.60 -7.28 -5.57
CA ARG A 418 4.71 -7.94 -6.54
C ARG A 418 4.01 -6.98 -7.49
N PHE A 419 3.77 -5.72 -7.07
CA PHE A 419 3.05 -4.76 -7.90
C PHE A 419 3.93 -4.19 -9.03
N LEU A 420 5.13 -3.69 -8.70
CA LEU A 420 5.98 -2.98 -9.66
C LEU A 420 6.28 -3.77 -10.94
N PRO A 421 6.64 -5.06 -10.93
CA PRO A 421 6.88 -5.80 -12.17
C PRO A 421 5.62 -6.08 -12.97
N SER A 422 4.41 -5.97 -12.39
CA SER A 422 3.14 -6.14 -13.10
C SER A 422 2.63 -4.86 -13.77
N LEU A 423 3.24 -3.69 -13.49
CA LEU A 423 2.83 -2.37 -13.98
C LEU A 423 2.61 -2.31 -15.50
N PRO A 424 3.43 -2.94 -16.37
CA PRO A 424 3.21 -2.90 -17.80
C PRO A 424 1.84 -3.44 -18.25
N GLY A 425 1.18 -4.30 -17.46
CA GLY A 425 -0.16 -4.81 -17.72
C GLY A 425 -1.30 -3.80 -17.55
N TYR A 426 -1.00 -2.59 -17.06
CA TYR A 426 -1.97 -1.50 -16.90
C TYR A 426 -1.92 -0.47 -18.03
N VAL A 427 -0.93 -0.58 -18.93
CA VAL A 427 -0.69 0.42 -19.99
C VAL A 427 -1.71 0.33 -21.11
N TYR A 428 -2.04 -0.88 -21.54
CA TYR A 428 -2.95 -1.13 -22.65
C TYR A 428 -4.04 -2.13 -22.28
N ALA A 429 -5.19 -2.00 -22.97
CA ALA A 429 -6.25 -2.99 -22.93
C ALA A 429 -6.94 -3.06 -24.29
N GLN A 430 -7.73 -4.11 -24.51
CA GLN A 430 -8.43 -4.31 -25.79
C GLN A 430 -9.88 -4.73 -25.57
N GLN A 431 -10.72 -4.40 -26.54
CA GLN A 431 -12.10 -4.86 -26.62
C GLN A 431 -12.50 -4.95 -28.10
N GLY A 432 -12.73 -6.16 -28.59
CA GLY A 432 -13.01 -6.36 -30.01
C GLY A 432 -11.83 -5.86 -30.87
N ASP A 433 -12.13 -4.94 -31.78
CA ASP A 433 -11.16 -4.25 -32.63
C ASP A 433 -10.67 -2.91 -32.03
N SER A 434 -10.92 -2.65 -30.77
CA SER A 434 -10.52 -1.42 -30.09
C SER A 434 -9.32 -1.65 -29.17
N LEU A 435 -8.32 -0.77 -29.28
CA LEU A 435 -7.12 -0.70 -28.44
C LEU A 435 -7.20 0.53 -27.54
N TYR A 436 -7.18 0.33 -26.23
CA TYR A 436 -7.11 1.38 -25.21
C TYR A 436 -5.66 1.67 -24.84
N VAL A 437 -5.31 2.96 -24.77
CA VAL A 437 -4.07 3.50 -24.21
C VAL A 437 -4.38 4.19 -22.90
N ASN A 438 -4.05 3.55 -21.78
CA ASN A 438 -4.45 3.95 -20.44
C ASN A 438 -3.38 4.78 -19.72
N LEU A 439 -2.13 4.31 -19.72
CA LEU A 439 -1.01 4.99 -19.04
C LEU A 439 0.02 5.45 -20.06
N PHE A 440 0.66 6.58 -19.74
CA PHE A 440 1.68 7.17 -20.60
C PHE A 440 3.07 6.94 -20.00
N LEU A 441 3.87 6.15 -20.71
CA LEU A 441 5.26 5.85 -20.40
C LEU A 441 5.93 5.30 -21.67
N SER A 442 7.20 5.60 -21.88
CA SER A 442 7.89 5.09 -23.06
C SER A 442 8.00 3.57 -23.00
N ASN A 443 7.53 2.91 -24.04
CA ASN A 443 7.52 1.46 -24.15
C ASN A 443 7.35 0.99 -25.60
N LYS A 444 7.60 -0.30 -25.81
CA LYS A 444 7.25 -1.02 -27.05
C LYS A 444 6.34 -2.17 -26.69
N ALA A 445 5.25 -2.33 -27.42
CA ALA A 445 4.30 -3.40 -27.20
C ALA A 445 3.85 -4.05 -28.51
N THR A 446 3.44 -5.32 -28.42
CA THR A 446 2.71 -5.99 -29.49
C THR A 446 1.37 -6.46 -28.95
N VAL A 447 0.30 -5.91 -29.47
CA VAL A 447 -1.07 -6.21 -29.08
C VAL A 447 -1.73 -7.08 -30.15
N THR A 448 -2.42 -8.14 -29.71
CA THR A 448 -3.22 -8.97 -30.60
C THR A 448 -4.68 -8.63 -30.40
N LEU A 449 -5.31 -7.94 -31.37
CA LEU A 449 -6.73 -7.62 -31.36
C LEU A 449 -7.58 -8.84 -31.72
N GLU A 450 -8.90 -8.74 -31.50
CA GLU A 450 -9.82 -9.78 -31.90
C GLU A 450 -9.66 -10.14 -33.39
N GLY A 451 -9.79 -11.43 -33.71
CA GLY A 451 -9.51 -11.93 -35.07
C GLY A 451 -8.04 -12.15 -35.37
N GLY A 452 -7.13 -12.01 -34.38
CA GLY A 452 -5.71 -12.35 -34.49
C GLY A 452 -4.85 -11.27 -35.14
N ARG A 453 -5.39 -10.05 -35.35
CA ARG A 453 -4.62 -8.91 -35.92
C ARG A 453 -3.59 -8.44 -34.91
N LYS A 454 -2.32 -8.47 -35.25
CA LYS A 454 -1.25 -7.92 -34.44
C LYS A 454 -0.96 -6.47 -34.78
N VAL A 455 -0.83 -5.66 -33.75
CA VAL A 455 -0.48 -4.24 -33.83
C VAL A 455 0.72 -4.00 -32.93
N ALA A 456 1.85 -3.63 -33.53
CA ALA A 456 2.96 -3.09 -32.76
C ALA A 456 2.66 -1.62 -32.43
N ILE A 457 2.89 -1.24 -31.20
CA ILE A 457 2.72 0.13 -30.72
C ILE A 457 3.97 0.54 -29.95
N GLU A 458 4.47 1.73 -30.23
CA GLU A 458 5.58 2.35 -29.50
C GLU A 458 5.13 3.68 -28.93
N GLN A 459 5.34 3.89 -27.63
CA GLN A 459 5.16 5.19 -26.98
C GLN A 459 6.52 5.82 -26.74
N GLU A 460 6.65 7.10 -27.09
CA GLU A 460 7.79 7.95 -26.77
C GLU A 460 7.30 9.16 -25.99
N THR A 461 7.77 9.32 -24.76
CA THR A 461 7.38 10.43 -23.88
C THR A 461 8.38 10.64 -22.75
N LYS A 462 8.36 11.86 -22.16
CA LYS A 462 9.02 12.17 -20.88
C LYS A 462 8.02 12.26 -19.73
N TYR A 463 6.85 11.63 -19.87
CA TYR A 463 5.85 11.59 -18.80
C TYR A 463 6.44 10.95 -17.53
N PRO A 464 6.18 11.45 -16.32
CA PRO A 464 5.19 12.46 -15.93
C PRO A 464 5.73 13.92 -15.99
N TRP A 465 6.91 14.15 -16.53
CA TRP A 465 7.54 15.48 -16.56
C TRP A 465 7.13 16.34 -17.76
N SER A 466 6.75 15.72 -18.87
CA SER A 466 6.17 16.38 -20.05
C SER A 466 4.86 15.72 -20.44
N GLY A 467 3.92 16.51 -20.93
CA GLY A 467 2.65 16.03 -21.47
C GLY A 467 2.68 15.74 -22.97
N ASP A 468 3.86 15.71 -23.58
CA ASP A 468 4.03 15.33 -24.99
C ASP A 468 4.18 13.82 -25.09
N ILE A 469 3.26 13.17 -25.79
CA ILE A 469 3.20 11.74 -26.02
C ILE A 469 3.11 11.46 -27.51
N ARG A 470 4.03 10.69 -28.05
CA ARG A 470 3.96 10.17 -29.41
C ARG A 470 3.70 8.68 -29.37
N LEU A 471 2.68 8.23 -30.09
CA LEU A 471 2.39 6.83 -30.37
C LEU A 471 2.71 6.54 -31.83
N THR A 472 3.55 5.54 -32.09
CA THR A 472 3.73 4.97 -33.43
C THR A 472 2.92 3.69 -33.53
N VAL A 473 1.96 3.64 -34.42
CA VAL A 473 1.01 2.56 -34.61
C VAL A 473 1.38 1.76 -35.86
N SER A 474 1.70 0.47 -35.70
CA SER A 474 2.16 -0.36 -36.81
C SER A 474 1.44 -1.71 -36.83
N PRO A 475 0.25 -1.80 -37.46
CA PRO A 475 -0.37 -3.10 -37.69
C PRO A 475 0.48 -3.93 -38.65
N GLU A 476 0.54 -5.27 -38.49
CA GLU A 476 1.28 -6.15 -39.45
C GLU A 476 0.78 -5.96 -40.88
N THR A 477 -0.51 -5.71 -41.06
CA THR A 477 -1.13 -5.37 -42.35
C THR A 477 -2.08 -4.21 -42.15
N ALA A 478 -2.14 -3.31 -43.10
CA ALA A 478 -3.10 -2.18 -43.01
C ALA A 478 -4.52 -2.69 -42.76
N GLY A 479 -5.23 -2.01 -41.89
CA GLY A 479 -6.58 -2.43 -41.55
C GLY A 479 -7.31 -1.47 -40.64
N ARG A 480 -8.64 -1.59 -40.65
CA ARG A 480 -9.51 -0.72 -39.84
C ARG A 480 -9.60 -1.26 -38.43
N PHE A 481 -9.32 -0.39 -37.47
CA PHE A 481 -9.55 -0.60 -36.01
C PHE A 481 -9.64 0.75 -35.29
N THR A 482 -10.01 0.69 -34.00
CA THR A 482 -10.21 1.88 -33.16
C THR A 482 -9.07 2.01 -32.15
N LEU A 483 -8.42 3.17 -32.12
CA LEU A 483 -7.53 3.57 -31.05
C LEU A 483 -8.27 4.50 -30.09
N LYS A 484 -8.31 4.14 -28.80
CA LYS A 484 -8.89 4.93 -27.70
C LYS A 484 -7.74 5.43 -26.83
N VAL A 485 -7.44 6.73 -26.90
CA VAL A 485 -6.37 7.38 -26.13
C VAL A 485 -6.98 8.12 -24.97
N ARG A 486 -6.58 7.78 -23.75
CA ARG A 486 -7.09 8.44 -22.54
C ARG A 486 -6.69 9.92 -22.50
N ILE A 487 -7.64 10.77 -22.18
CA ILE A 487 -7.37 12.16 -21.80
C ILE A 487 -7.57 12.28 -20.29
N PRO A 488 -6.49 12.41 -19.49
CA PRO A 488 -6.58 12.43 -18.02
C PRO A 488 -7.50 13.51 -17.48
N GLY A 489 -8.20 13.24 -16.38
CA GLY A 489 -9.10 14.19 -15.71
C GLY A 489 -8.40 15.51 -15.39
N TRP A 490 -7.17 15.46 -14.87
CA TRP A 490 -6.39 16.66 -14.56
C TRP A 490 -6.12 17.55 -15.80
N ALA A 491 -5.96 16.99 -16.99
CA ALA A 491 -5.80 17.73 -18.24
C ALA A 491 -7.15 18.27 -18.75
N ARG A 492 -8.29 17.73 -18.28
CA ARG A 492 -9.65 18.18 -18.57
C ARG A 492 -10.18 19.18 -17.53
N GLY A 493 -9.34 19.64 -16.59
CA GLY A 493 -9.70 20.58 -15.55
C GLY A 493 -10.34 19.97 -14.30
N GLN A 494 -10.27 18.64 -14.13
CA GLN A 494 -10.73 17.93 -12.93
C GLN A 494 -9.52 17.49 -12.11
N ALA A 495 -9.37 17.99 -10.89
CA ALA A 495 -8.28 17.55 -10.01
C ALA A 495 -8.38 16.05 -9.69
N MET A 496 -9.58 15.59 -9.38
CA MET A 496 -9.98 14.19 -9.23
C MET A 496 -11.44 14.01 -9.70
N PRO A 497 -11.90 12.78 -9.99
CA PRO A 497 -13.32 12.51 -10.18
C PRO A 497 -14.15 12.91 -8.93
N GLY A 498 -15.34 13.51 -9.15
CA GLY A 498 -16.19 14.02 -8.08
C GLY A 498 -15.87 15.47 -7.71
N ASP A 499 -16.28 15.88 -6.50
CA ASP A 499 -16.17 17.24 -5.96
C ASP A 499 -15.32 17.32 -4.69
N LEU A 500 -14.61 16.24 -4.33
CA LEU A 500 -13.76 16.22 -3.14
C LEU A 500 -12.56 17.17 -3.28
N TYR A 501 -12.03 17.30 -4.49
CA TYR A 501 -10.91 18.18 -4.81
C TYR A 501 -11.13 18.92 -6.11
N GLU A 502 -10.85 20.22 -6.11
CA GLU A 502 -10.99 21.11 -7.26
C GLU A 502 -9.73 21.93 -7.47
N PHE A 503 -9.50 22.36 -8.71
CA PHE A 503 -8.46 23.35 -8.99
C PHE A 503 -8.93 24.74 -8.59
N ALA A 504 -8.13 25.47 -7.81
CA ALA A 504 -8.43 26.83 -7.40
C ALA A 504 -8.55 27.81 -8.58
N GLU A 505 -7.79 27.56 -9.66
CA GLU A 505 -7.86 28.35 -10.88
C GLU A 505 -8.73 27.66 -11.93
N THR A 506 -9.67 28.40 -12.49
CA THR A 506 -10.64 27.89 -13.49
C THR A 506 -10.09 27.78 -14.91
N ARG A 507 -8.88 28.27 -15.19
CA ARG A 507 -8.32 28.26 -16.56
C ARG A 507 -7.12 27.33 -16.71
N ALA A 508 -7.25 26.34 -17.58
CA ALA A 508 -6.11 25.75 -18.29
C ALA A 508 -5.59 26.80 -19.29
N SER A 509 -4.29 27.09 -19.28
CA SER A 509 -3.68 28.08 -20.16
C SER A 509 -3.68 27.65 -21.64
N GLU A 510 -3.66 26.35 -21.89
CA GLU A 510 -3.61 25.75 -23.22
C GLU A 510 -4.59 24.56 -23.31
N PRO A 511 -5.19 24.33 -24.49
CA PRO A 511 -6.06 23.18 -24.69
C PRO A 511 -5.26 21.90 -24.94
N VAL A 512 -5.82 20.76 -24.53
CA VAL A 512 -5.35 19.44 -24.98
C VAL A 512 -5.49 19.34 -26.47
N SER A 513 -4.49 18.80 -27.17
CA SER A 513 -4.55 18.57 -28.60
C SER A 513 -4.12 17.15 -29.00
N LEU A 514 -4.76 16.63 -30.04
CA LEU A 514 -4.48 15.33 -30.63
C LEU A 514 -4.26 15.49 -32.13
N GLN A 515 -3.19 14.93 -32.65
CA GLN A 515 -2.90 14.88 -34.09
C GLN A 515 -2.68 13.43 -34.53
N VAL A 516 -3.10 13.11 -35.74
CA VAL A 516 -2.80 11.84 -36.42
C VAL A 516 -2.09 12.20 -37.72
N ASP A 517 -0.86 11.69 -37.90
CA ASP A 517 0.01 12.04 -39.04
C ASP A 517 0.09 13.55 -39.28
N LYS A 518 0.28 14.32 -38.19
CA LYS A 518 0.36 15.79 -38.16
C LYS A 518 -0.95 16.51 -38.50
N HIS A 519 -2.06 15.80 -38.64
CA HIS A 519 -3.37 16.40 -38.85
C HIS A 519 -4.14 16.45 -37.53
N THR A 520 -4.59 17.65 -37.14
CA THR A 520 -5.40 17.84 -35.91
C THR A 520 -6.71 17.06 -36.03
N VAL A 521 -7.02 16.28 -34.97
CA VAL A 521 -8.24 15.49 -34.85
C VAL A 521 -9.13 16.13 -33.77
N PRO A 522 -10.43 16.30 -34.00
CA PRO A 522 -11.35 16.76 -32.96
C PRO A 522 -11.36 15.84 -31.76
N LEU A 523 -11.29 16.40 -30.55
CA LEU A 523 -11.35 15.65 -29.30
C LEU A 523 -12.82 15.31 -28.96
N ASN A 524 -13.36 14.30 -29.61
CA ASN A 524 -14.64 13.70 -29.20
C ASN A 524 -14.37 12.64 -28.14
N LEU A 525 -14.69 12.95 -26.89
CA LEU A 525 -14.42 12.05 -25.76
C LEU A 525 -15.61 11.12 -25.51
N ASP A 526 -15.30 9.82 -25.49
CA ASP A 526 -16.20 8.77 -25.06
C ASP A 526 -15.64 8.17 -23.75
N HIS A 527 -16.36 8.34 -22.64
CA HIS A 527 -15.89 7.92 -21.31
C HIS A 527 -14.45 8.36 -20.97
N GLY A 528 -14.06 9.58 -21.39
CA GLY A 528 -12.74 10.15 -21.14
C GLY A 528 -11.65 9.71 -22.14
N TYR A 529 -12.00 8.97 -23.18
CA TYR A 529 -11.07 8.57 -24.25
C TYR A 529 -11.34 9.35 -25.55
N ALA A 530 -10.28 9.87 -26.14
CA ALA A 530 -10.30 10.35 -27.53
C ALA A 530 -10.31 9.13 -28.45
N THR A 531 -11.37 9.01 -29.28
CA THR A 531 -11.60 7.83 -30.10
C THR A 531 -11.24 8.11 -31.55
N VAL A 532 -10.30 7.33 -32.11
CA VAL A 532 -9.85 7.45 -33.51
C VAL A 532 -10.09 6.14 -34.26
N THR A 533 -11.13 6.07 -35.06
CA THR A 533 -11.45 4.89 -35.90
C THR A 533 -11.10 5.18 -37.36
N ARG A 534 -10.14 4.44 -37.90
CA ARG A 534 -9.69 4.59 -39.30
C ARG A 534 -9.04 3.31 -39.80
N GLU A 535 -8.70 3.27 -41.07
CA GLU A 535 -7.75 2.31 -41.62
C GLU A 535 -6.34 2.78 -41.21
N TRP A 536 -5.65 1.97 -40.45
CA TRP A 536 -4.29 2.21 -39.98
C TRP A 536 -3.28 1.53 -40.87
N LYS A 537 -2.20 2.22 -41.21
CA LYS A 537 -1.04 1.72 -41.94
C LYS A 537 0.17 1.62 -41.01
N PRO A 538 1.12 0.71 -41.28
CA PRO A 538 2.33 0.62 -40.51
C PRO A 538 3.09 1.96 -40.44
N GLY A 539 3.48 2.39 -39.22
CA GLY A 539 4.27 3.60 -38.98
C GLY A 539 3.46 4.90 -38.86
N GLU A 540 2.13 4.86 -38.88
CA GLU A 540 1.32 6.06 -38.63
C GLU A 540 1.47 6.52 -37.18
N THR A 541 1.49 7.88 -36.99
CA THR A 541 1.75 8.48 -35.68
C THR A 541 0.52 9.14 -35.08
N VAL A 542 0.45 9.11 -33.75
CA VAL A 542 -0.51 9.88 -32.94
C VAL A 542 0.28 10.72 -31.97
N ASP A 543 0.18 12.05 -32.10
CA ASP A 543 0.81 13.01 -31.20
C ASP A 543 -0.27 13.61 -30.28
N LEU A 544 -0.14 13.35 -28.96
CA LEU A 544 -1.00 13.91 -27.92
C LEU A 544 -0.21 14.94 -27.12
N HIS A 545 -0.78 16.13 -26.94
CA HIS A 545 -0.25 17.17 -26.07
C HIS A 545 -1.19 17.41 -24.89
N LEU A 546 -0.68 17.21 -23.67
CA LEU A 546 -1.36 17.43 -22.39
C LEU A 546 -0.69 18.60 -21.66
N PRO A 547 -1.27 19.81 -21.64
CA PRO A 547 -0.69 20.92 -20.88
C PRO A 547 -0.53 20.61 -19.39
N MET A 548 0.66 20.87 -18.84
CA MET A 548 0.99 20.59 -17.44
C MET A 548 1.41 21.84 -16.65
N PRO A 549 0.54 22.85 -16.48
CA PRO A 549 0.84 23.96 -15.60
C PRO A 549 0.87 23.52 -14.14
N VAL A 550 1.60 24.29 -13.31
CA VAL A 550 1.47 24.17 -11.85
C VAL A 550 0.07 24.63 -11.45
N ARG A 551 -0.66 23.81 -10.71
CA ARG A 551 -2.03 24.06 -10.26
C ARG A 551 -2.12 24.01 -8.74
N ARG A 552 -2.93 24.90 -8.16
CA ARG A 552 -3.35 24.79 -6.76
C ARG A 552 -4.64 23.98 -6.69
N VAL A 553 -4.67 23.04 -5.77
CA VAL A 553 -5.84 22.19 -5.49
C VAL A 553 -6.43 22.63 -4.15
N THR A 554 -7.74 22.77 -4.08
CA THR A 554 -8.51 22.99 -2.86
C THR A 554 -9.37 21.77 -2.56
N ALA A 555 -9.59 21.49 -1.29
CA ALA A 555 -10.50 20.43 -0.85
C ALA A 555 -11.93 20.97 -0.67
N ASN A 556 -12.90 20.06 -0.75
CA ASN A 556 -14.28 20.34 -0.38
C ASN A 556 -14.34 20.93 1.05
N ALA A 557 -15.18 21.95 1.25
CA ALA A 557 -15.28 22.67 2.53
C ALA A 557 -15.64 21.78 3.75
N LYS A 558 -16.14 20.56 3.50
CA LYS A 558 -16.42 19.56 4.55
C LYS A 558 -15.13 18.93 5.11
N VAL A 559 -14.02 18.94 4.37
CA VAL A 559 -12.72 18.46 4.84
C VAL A 559 -12.12 19.52 5.76
N ALA A 560 -12.31 19.33 7.07
CA ALA A 560 -11.92 20.34 8.06
C ALA A 560 -10.40 20.57 8.10
N ALA A 561 -9.59 19.54 7.89
CA ALA A 561 -8.12 19.60 7.94
C ALA A 561 -7.51 20.48 6.84
N ASP A 562 -8.21 20.63 5.71
CA ASP A 562 -7.67 21.31 4.52
C ASP A 562 -8.28 22.71 4.29
N ARG A 563 -9.11 23.21 5.23
CA ARG A 563 -9.69 24.54 5.11
C ARG A 563 -8.63 25.63 5.12
N GLY A 564 -8.69 26.54 4.13
CA GLY A 564 -7.73 27.62 4.01
C GLY A 564 -6.33 27.17 3.57
N ARG A 565 -6.22 25.95 3.04
CA ARG A 565 -4.99 25.36 2.54
C ARG A 565 -5.09 25.02 1.05
N VAL A 566 -3.94 24.85 0.42
CA VAL A 566 -3.84 24.40 -0.99
C VAL A 566 -2.76 23.30 -1.09
N ALA A 567 -3.05 22.29 -1.89
CA ALA A 567 -2.04 21.36 -2.35
C ALA A 567 -1.55 21.78 -3.74
N LEU A 568 -0.31 21.41 -4.07
CA LEU A 568 0.29 21.71 -5.37
C LEU A 568 0.27 20.45 -6.24
N GLN A 569 -0.15 20.63 -7.49
CA GLN A 569 -0.21 19.57 -8.49
C GLN A 569 0.35 20.02 -9.82
N ARG A 570 1.08 19.12 -10.51
CA ARG A 570 1.48 19.28 -11.91
C ARG A 570 1.33 17.95 -12.64
N GLY A 571 0.48 17.90 -13.67
CA GLY A 571 0.12 16.62 -14.29
C GLY A 571 -0.46 15.64 -13.27
N PRO A 572 0.01 14.39 -13.21
CA PRO A 572 -0.45 13.38 -12.23
C PRO A 572 0.20 13.53 -10.84
N ILE A 573 1.26 14.34 -10.70
CA ILE A 573 2.08 14.43 -9.51
C ILE A 573 1.53 15.47 -8.52
N VAL A 574 1.40 15.06 -7.26
CA VAL A 574 1.20 15.94 -6.09
C VAL A 574 2.56 16.28 -5.50
N PHE A 575 2.71 17.50 -5.02
CA PHE A 575 3.98 18.00 -4.46
C PHE A 575 3.82 18.31 -2.98
N CYS A 576 4.94 18.24 -2.24
CA CYS A 576 5.02 18.61 -0.84
C CYS A 576 6.25 19.49 -0.58
N ALA A 577 6.17 20.35 0.43
CA ALA A 577 7.34 21.03 0.99
C ALA A 577 8.07 20.08 1.95
N GLU A 578 9.41 20.08 1.95
CA GLU A 578 10.23 19.24 2.83
C GLU A 578 11.27 20.10 3.54
N TRP A 579 11.49 19.81 4.81
CA TRP A 579 12.35 20.57 5.74
C TRP A 579 13.73 20.94 5.18
N VAL A 580 14.36 20.05 4.44
CA VAL A 580 15.72 20.23 3.90
C VAL A 580 15.80 21.34 2.85
N ASP A 581 14.68 21.72 2.24
CA ASP A 581 14.59 22.79 1.24
C ASP A 581 14.20 24.15 1.86
N SER A 582 13.92 24.19 3.17
CA SER A 582 13.62 25.42 3.90
C SER A 582 14.84 25.97 4.64
N PRO A 583 15.07 27.30 4.64
CA PRO A 583 16.25 27.92 5.26
C PRO A 583 16.41 27.60 6.75
N ASP A 584 15.35 27.48 7.50
CA ASP A 584 15.36 27.17 8.94
C ASP A 584 15.02 25.71 9.25
N GLN A 585 14.94 24.84 8.21
CA GLN A 585 14.59 23.43 8.33
C GLN A 585 13.17 23.18 8.87
N HIS A 586 12.26 24.16 8.72
CA HIS A 586 10.85 24.07 9.05
C HIS A 586 10.01 24.35 7.81
N VAL A 587 8.88 23.67 7.65
CA VAL A 587 7.95 23.88 6.53
C VAL A 587 6.52 24.14 7.00
N ARG A 588 6.16 23.74 8.21
CA ARG A 588 4.81 23.97 8.77
C ARG A 588 4.56 25.45 9.13
N ASN A 589 5.62 26.25 9.21
CA ASN A 589 5.57 27.70 9.39
C ASN A 589 5.36 28.47 8.08
N VAL A 590 5.29 27.77 6.94
CA VAL A 590 5.22 28.37 5.61
C VAL A 590 3.77 28.64 5.23
N VAL A 591 3.54 29.85 4.69
CA VAL A 591 2.25 30.26 4.10
C VAL A 591 2.47 30.54 2.64
N LEU A 592 1.60 30.04 1.77
CA LEU A 592 1.63 30.21 0.31
C LEU A 592 0.42 31.02 -0.17
N PRO A 593 0.43 32.36 -0.12
CA PRO A 593 -0.67 33.18 -0.60
C PRO A 593 -0.97 32.96 -2.08
N ALA A 594 -2.23 33.16 -2.47
CA ALA A 594 -2.66 33.02 -3.87
C ALA A 594 -1.91 33.94 -4.84
N SER A 595 -1.39 35.06 -4.36
CA SER A 595 -0.63 36.05 -5.16
C SER A 595 0.77 35.59 -5.56
N ARG A 596 1.33 34.57 -4.87
CA ARG A 596 2.68 34.09 -5.16
C ARG A 596 2.73 33.28 -6.45
N THR A 597 3.64 33.67 -7.35
CA THR A 597 3.86 32.96 -8.62
C THR A 597 4.72 31.72 -8.40
N LEU A 598 4.31 30.61 -8.98
CA LEU A 598 5.00 29.32 -8.92
C LEU A 598 5.47 28.90 -10.32
N LYS A 599 6.64 28.30 -10.40
CA LYS A 599 7.20 27.74 -11.64
C LYS A 599 7.70 26.32 -11.40
N ALA A 600 7.56 25.48 -12.41
CA ALA A 600 8.16 24.16 -12.41
C ALA A 600 9.54 24.20 -13.08
N ASP A 601 10.53 23.56 -12.48
CA ASP A 601 11.90 23.44 -12.98
C ASP A 601 12.36 21.98 -12.84
N PHE A 602 12.96 21.40 -13.89
CA PHE A 602 13.56 20.07 -13.78
C PHE A 602 14.93 20.13 -13.09
N ALA A 603 15.09 19.39 -12.00
CA ALA A 603 16.30 19.29 -11.19
C ALA A 603 16.99 17.93 -11.41
N PRO A 604 17.92 17.80 -12.38
CA PRO A 604 18.46 16.50 -12.80
C PRO A 604 19.31 15.80 -11.75
N SER A 605 19.93 16.54 -10.82
CA SER A 605 20.77 16.00 -9.74
C SER A 605 20.03 15.76 -8.43
N LEU A 606 18.76 16.20 -8.32
CA LEU A 606 17.95 16.05 -7.12
C LEU A 606 17.10 14.76 -7.23
N LEU A 607 17.17 13.88 -6.20
CA LEU A 607 16.27 12.72 -6.06
C LEU A 607 16.16 11.87 -7.34
N ASN A 608 17.28 11.62 -8.01
CA ASN A 608 17.41 10.89 -9.28
C ASN A 608 16.77 11.59 -10.50
N GLY A 609 16.59 12.91 -10.44
CA GLY A 609 15.99 13.72 -11.49
C GLY A 609 14.48 13.86 -11.32
N VAL A 610 14.05 15.02 -10.83
CA VAL A 610 12.65 15.36 -10.58
C VAL A 610 12.33 16.77 -11.05
N GLU A 611 11.08 17.01 -11.41
CA GLU A 611 10.53 18.36 -11.43
C GLU A 611 10.33 18.84 -10.00
N VAL A 612 10.65 20.10 -9.76
CA VAL A 612 10.38 20.81 -8.50
C VAL A 612 9.52 22.03 -8.79
N ILE A 613 8.69 22.43 -7.83
CA ILE A 613 7.96 23.69 -7.92
C ILE A 613 8.69 24.74 -7.07
N ARG A 614 9.05 25.84 -7.69
CA ARG A 614 9.79 26.96 -7.05
C ARG A 614 8.97 28.25 -7.05
N GLY A 615 9.21 29.08 -6.04
CA GLY A 615 8.61 30.39 -5.88
C GLY A 615 9.09 31.08 -4.61
N GLU A 616 8.25 31.93 -4.08
CA GLU A 616 8.40 32.57 -2.78
C GLU A 616 7.19 32.26 -1.91
N ALA A 617 7.43 32.13 -0.60
CA ALA A 617 6.41 31.96 0.43
C ALA A 617 6.73 32.82 1.64
N ASP A 618 5.74 33.02 2.52
CA ASP A 618 5.95 33.75 3.76
C ASP A 618 6.17 32.75 4.89
N ALA A 619 7.27 32.89 5.67
CA ALA A 619 7.60 32.01 6.79
C ALA A 619 7.48 32.78 8.12
N TYR A 620 6.79 32.18 9.09
CA TYR A 620 6.45 32.79 10.38
C TYR A 620 7.27 32.16 11.50
N ARG A 621 7.83 32.98 12.40
CA ARG A 621 8.70 32.57 13.50
C ARG A 621 8.46 33.40 14.75
N TYR A 622 8.62 32.82 15.92
CA TYR A 622 8.69 33.58 17.18
C TYR A 622 10.09 34.08 17.45
N GLU A 623 10.23 35.39 17.70
CA GLU A 623 11.46 35.98 18.23
C GLU A 623 11.63 35.63 19.72
N ARG A 624 12.82 35.84 20.28
CA ARG A 624 13.13 35.60 21.70
C ARG A 624 12.18 36.32 22.68
N ASN A 625 11.64 37.45 22.30
CA ASN A 625 10.70 38.24 23.09
C ASN A 625 9.24 37.76 22.95
N GLY A 626 9.00 36.65 22.26
CA GLY A 626 7.67 36.07 21.98
C GLY A 626 6.89 36.81 20.89
N LYS A 627 7.46 37.79 20.21
CA LYS A 627 6.83 38.48 19.09
C LYS A 627 6.85 37.60 17.85
N LEU A 628 5.72 37.52 17.16
CA LEU A 628 5.61 36.87 15.85
C LEU A 628 6.25 37.79 14.78
N ALA A 629 7.18 37.21 14.03
CA ALA A 629 7.80 37.85 12.88
C ALA A 629 7.57 36.99 11.64
N HIS A 630 7.57 37.59 10.46
CA HIS A 630 7.53 36.87 9.21
C HIS A 630 8.57 37.39 8.21
N THR A 631 9.03 36.54 7.32
CA THR A 631 9.94 36.86 6.24
C THR A 631 9.44 36.17 4.96
N THR A 632 9.63 36.85 3.82
CA THR A 632 9.44 36.19 2.52
C THR A 632 10.71 35.41 2.17
N GLU A 633 10.56 34.14 1.82
CA GLU A 633 11.65 33.22 1.59
C GLU A 633 11.49 32.48 0.28
N ALA A 634 12.60 31.92 -0.22
CA ALA A 634 12.55 30.98 -1.34
C ALA A 634 11.77 29.73 -0.93
N PHE A 635 10.84 29.33 -1.78
CA PHE A 635 10.00 28.15 -1.60
C PHE A 635 10.36 27.09 -2.63
N THR A 636 10.45 25.83 -2.18
CA THR A 636 10.63 24.67 -3.05
C THR A 636 9.70 23.56 -2.59
N ALA A 637 8.95 22.97 -3.53
CA ALA A 637 8.20 21.74 -3.31
C ALA A 637 8.71 20.65 -4.26
N ILE A 638 8.81 19.43 -3.74
CA ILE A 638 9.25 18.21 -4.44
C ILE A 638 8.06 17.27 -4.67
N PRO A 639 8.15 16.29 -5.58
CA PRO A 639 7.13 15.25 -5.70
C PRO A 639 6.90 14.52 -4.38
N TYR A 640 5.64 14.39 -3.98
CA TYR A 640 5.25 13.73 -2.72
C TYR A 640 5.83 12.32 -2.58
N TYR A 641 5.89 11.52 -3.65
CA TYR A 641 6.46 10.17 -3.56
C TYR A 641 7.93 10.15 -3.14
N ALA A 642 8.65 11.25 -3.30
CA ALA A 642 10.09 11.33 -3.08
C ALA A 642 10.49 11.86 -1.69
N TRP A 643 9.54 12.30 -0.85
CA TRP A 643 9.86 12.83 0.48
C TRP A 643 10.51 11.80 1.40
N ALA A 644 11.22 12.25 2.42
CA ALA A 644 11.98 11.45 3.40
C ALA A 644 13.06 10.52 2.79
N ASN A 645 13.48 10.76 1.53
CA ASN A 645 14.68 10.13 0.99
C ASN A 645 15.97 10.88 1.36
N ARG A 646 15.84 12.09 1.93
CA ARG A 646 16.95 12.94 2.36
C ARG A 646 17.06 13.05 3.90
N GLY A 647 16.40 12.16 4.63
CA GLY A 647 16.35 12.11 6.08
C GLY A 647 14.96 12.45 6.64
N ALA A 648 14.82 12.25 7.97
CA ALA A 648 13.59 12.59 8.68
C ALA A 648 13.54 14.08 9.00
N GLY A 649 12.35 14.66 8.87
CA GLY A 649 12.10 16.07 9.19
C GLY A 649 10.67 16.45 8.79
N GLN A 650 10.36 17.73 8.91
CA GLN A 650 9.01 18.22 8.58
C GLN A 650 8.69 18.06 7.11
N MET A 651 7.43 17.74 6.83
CA MET A 651 6.88 17.68 5.48
C MET A 651 5.43 18.17 5.50
N GLU A 652 5.00 18.86 4.45
CA GLU A 652 3.63 19.34 4.30
C GLU A 652 3.17 19.29 2.84
N VAL A 653 2.00 18.67 2.60
CA VAL A 653 1.31 18.66 1.30
C VAL A 653 0.33 19.83 1.20
N TRP A 654 -0.45 20.07 2.27
CA TRP A 654 -1.48 21.09 2.32
C TRP A 654 -0.95 22.38 2.94
N LEU A 655 -0.53 23.31 2.11
CA LEU A 655 0.09 24.58 2.51
C LEU A 655 -0.98 25.62 2.88
N PRO A 656 -0.89 26.27 4.05
CA PRO A 656 -1.76 27.37 4.41
C PRO A 656 -1.72 28.50 3.41
N THR A 657 -2.85 29.18 3.17
CA THR A 657 -2.93 30.37 2.30
C THR A 657 -2.89 31.69 3.08
N THR A 658 -3.04 31.63 4.41
CA THR A 658 -3.04 32.77 5.32
C THR A 658 -2.26 32.44 6.61
N GLU A 659 -1.78 33.50 7.30
CA GLU A 659 -1.05 33.42 8.57
C GLU A 659 -1.73 32.53 9.61
N SER A 660 -3.05 32.60 9.71
CA SER A 660 -3.81 31.85 10.72
C SER A 660 -3.75 30.32 10.57
N GLY A 661 -3.29 29.85 9.43
CA GLY A 661 -3.08 28.40 9.18
C GLY A 661 -1.65 27.94 9.40
N ALA A 662 -0.71 28.86 9.62
CA ALA A 662 0.70 28.52 9.85
C ALA A 662 0.91 27.95 11.26
N HIS A 663 1.93 27.12 11.42
CA HIS A 663 2.51 26.72 12.70
C HIS A 663 3.85 27.44 12.87
N PRO A 664 3.90 28.66 13.45
CA PRO A 664 5.12 29.45 13.52
C PRO A 664 6.24 28.71 14.24
N THR A 665 7.44 28.74 13.68
CA THR A 665 8.60 28.12 14.31
C THR A 665 8.83 28.73 15.69
N PRO A 666 8.85 27.94 16.78
CA PRO A 666 9.13 28.45 18.11
C PRO A 666 10.59 28.93 18.21
N PHE A 667 10.85 29.85 19.15
CA PHE A 667 12.23 30.25 19.43
C PHE A 667 13.03 29.04 19.94
N PRO A 668 14.20 28.72 19.41
CA PRO A 668 14.94 27.52 19.76
C PRO A 668 15.28 27.46 21.29
N THR A 669 14.99 26.32 21.91
CA THR A 669 15.34 26.00 23.30
C THR A 669 16.66 25.22 23.37
N LEU A 670 17.18 25.00 24.59
CA LEU A 670 18.35 24.15 24.79
C LEU A 670 18.05 22.71 24.34
N ALA A 671 16.86 22.21 24.63
CA ALA A 671 16.41 20.87 24.24
C ALA A 671 16.37 20.70 22.70
N SER A 672 15.70 21.63 21.98
CA SER A 672 15.55 21.54 20.53
C SER A 672 16.87 21.68 19.76
N GLN A 673 17.88 22.28 20.37
CA GLN A 673 19.23 22.41 19.79
C GLN A 673 20.16 21.25 20.14
N SER A 674 19.70 20.28 20.95
CA SER A 674 20.50 19.15 21.43
C SER A 674 20.44 17.96 20.49
N LYS A 675 21.50 17.17 20.45
CA LYS A 675 21.45 15.84 19.84
C LYS A 675 20.68 14.89 20.76
N VAL A 676 19.57 14.39 20.26
CA VAL A 676 18.72 13.47 21.01
C VAL A 676 19.15 12.03 20.71
N THR A 677 19.31 11.23 21.78
CA THR A 677 19.55 9.78 21.69
C THR A 677 18.72 9.05 22.74
N VAL A 678 18.39 7.78 22.47
CA VAL A 678 17.57 6.95 23.35
C VAL A 678 18.17 5.55 23.49
N SER A 679 17.87 4.88 24.59
CA SER A 679 18.21 3.46 24.76
C SER A 679 17.36 2.60 23.81
N GLY A 680 18.04 1.69 23.11
CA GLY A 680 17.39 0.63 22.32
C GLY A 680 16.31 1.16 21.40
N GLN A 681 16.72 1.70 20.27
CA GLN A 681 15.80 2.01 19.21
C GLN A 681 14.99 0.76 18.86
N THR A 682 13.68 0.77 19.15
CA THR A 682 12.79 -0.34 18.83
C THR A 682 12.08 -0.05 17.52
N GLU A 683 12.12 -1.01 16.61
CA GLU A 683 11.24 -0.98 15.44
C GLU A 683 9.81 -1.22 15.92
N ALA A 684 8.93 -0.27 15.70
CA ALA A 684 7.50 -0.50 15.87
C ALA A 684 7.02 -1.50 14.80
N ALA A 685 5.89 -2.17 15.04
CA ALA A 685 5.31 -3.12 14.07
C ALA A 685 5.16 -2.49 12.66
N ASN A 686 4.99 -1.18 12.60
CA ASN A 686 4.72 -0.39 11.39
C ASN A 686 5.69 0.80 11.18
N GLY A 687 6.90 0.78 11.74
CA GLY A 687 7.95 1.76 11.45
C GLY A 687 8.84 2.15 12.62
N THR A 688 9.91 2.91 12.33
CA THR A 688 10.87 3.40 13.31
C THR A 688 10.43 4.75 13.86
N ARG A 689 10.44 4.92 15.19
CA ARG A 689 10.13 6.19 15.84
C ARG A 689 11.37 7.08 15.92
N SER A 690 11.19 8.37 15.62
CA SER A 690 12.26 9.34 15.70
C SER A 690 12.46 9.84 17.14
N PRO A 691 13.66 9.73 17.74
CA PRO A 691 13.95 10.34 19.06
C PRO A 691 13.81 11.86 19.07
N HIS A 692 13.89 12.52 17.91
CA HIS A 692 13.75 13.98 17.78
C HIS A 692 12.40 14.49 18.33
N MET A 693 11.37 13.66 18.33
CA MET A 693 10.04 13.98 18.87
C MET A 693 10.06 14.40 20.35
N LEU A 694 11.11 14.05 21.09
CA LEU A 694 11.28 14.43 22.49
C LEU A 694 11.64 15.92 22.68
N ALA A 695 12.05 16.61 21.61
CA ALA A 695 12.59 17.97 21.63
C ALA A 695 12.14 18.83 20.44
N ASP A 696 11.05 18.46 19.77
CA ASP A 696 10.56 19.18 18.58
C ASP A 696 9.78 20.46 18.90
N GLN A 697 9.56 20.75 20.18
CA GLN A 697 8.82 21.91 20.69
C GLN A 697 7.32 21.90 20.31
N GLU A 698 6.78 20.76 19.91
CA GLU A 698 5.34 20.60 19.72
C GLU A 698 4.68 20.37 21.07
N GLU A 699 3.79 21.31 21.44
CA GLU A 699 3.07 21.22 22.72
C GLU A 699 1.96 20.16 22.64
N PRO A 700 2.02 19.06 23.43
CA PRO A 700 1.00 18.01 23.38
C PRO A 700 -0.37 18.52 23.79
N GLY A 701 -1.41 18.20 23.03
CA GLY A 701 -2.79 18.53 23.35
C GLY A 701 -3.34 17.74 24.55
N SER A 702 -2.82 16.55 24.79
CA SER A 702 -3.10 15.66 25.93
C SER A 702 -2.04 14.57 26.04
N SER A 703 -2.01 13.84 27.15
CA SER A 703 -1.14 12.67 27.30
C SER A 703 -1.48 11.51 26.35
N ALA A 704 -2.63 11.53 25.69
CA ALA A 704 -3.03 10.55 24.67
C ALA A 704 -2.84 11.08 23.23
N ASP A 705 -2.20 12.22 23.06
CA ASP A 705 -1.89 12.79 21.76
C ASP A 705 -0.71 11.99 21.13
N ALA A 706 -1.00 11.29 20.06
CA ALA A 706 -0.04 10.46 19.36
C ALA A 706 0.66 11.19 18.20
N SER A 707 0.39 12.48 17.98
CA SER A 707 0.92 13.26 16.86
C SER A 707 2.44 13.48 16.96
N SER A 708 2.95 13.67 18.19
CA SER A 708 4.38 13.80 18.49
C SER A 708 4.69 13.10 19.81
N GLN A 709 5.39 11.96 19.75
CA GLN A 709 5.79 11.21 20.94
C GLN A 709 6.85 10.16 20.62
N TYR A 710 7.65 9.80 21.61
CA TYR A 710 8.53 8.64 21.60
C TYR A 710 8.11 7.65 22.70
N ASN A 711 8.12 6.35 22.40
CA ASN A 711 7.87 5.31 23.39
C ASN A 711 8.75 4.06 23.15
N TRP A 712 8.96 3.26 24.21
CA TRP A 712 9.85 2.09 24.16
C TRP A 712 9.13 0.77 23.84
N TRP A 713 7.86 0.79 23.41
CA TRP A 713 7.17 -0.44 23.03
C TRP A 713 7.96 -1.22 21.95
N PRO A 714 8.11 -2.55 22.04
CA PRO A 714 7.44 -3.48 22.95
C PRO A 714 8.21 -3.80 24.28
N LYS A 715 9.23 -3.03 24.65
CA LYS A 715 9.98 -3.28 25.90
C LYS A 715 9.12 -3.09 27.14
N LYS A 716 9.34 -3.93 28.14
CA LYS A 716 8.62 -3.95 29.41
C LYS A 716 9.58 -4.38 30.53
N GLY A 717 9.37 -3.88 31.76
CA GLY A 717 10.12 -4.28 32.95
C GLY A 717 11.60 -3.93 32.95
N SER A 718 12.09 -3.19 31.96
CA SER A 718 13.48 -2.73 31.87
C SER A 718 13.62 -1.28 32.33
N THR A 719 14.86 -0.82 32.48
CA THR A 719 15.18 0.58 32.62
C THR A 719 15.72 1.10 31.31
N GLU A 720 15.06 2.13 30.78
CA GLU A 720 15.36 2.78 29.53
C GLU A 720 15.78 4.22 29.77
N TRP A 721 16.30 4.90 28.72
CA TRP A 721 16.70 6.29 28.87
C TRP A 721 16.53 7.09 27.58
N ALA A 722 16.29 8.39 27.74
CA ALA A 722 16.45 9.42 26.73
C ALA A 722 17.53 10.41 27.14
N GLN A 723 18.29 10.95 26.19
CA GLN A 723 19.44 11.79 26.46
C GLN A 723 19.51 12.97 25.50
N TYR A 724 19.82 14.16 26.03
CA TYR A 724 20.26 15.33 25.28
C TYR A 724 21.76 15.54 25.44
N ASP A 725 22.47 15.69 24.32
CA ASP A 725 23.85 16.13 24.25
C ASP A 725 23.86 17.55 23.72
N PHE A 726 24.39 18.46 24.53
CA PHE A 726 24.35 19.91 24.31
C PHE A 726 25.44 20.40 23.34
N GLY A 727 26.33 19.53 22.85
CA GLY A 727 27.48 19.91 22.03
C GLY A 727 28.51 20.79 22.74
N GLY A 728 28.39 20.94 24.08
CA GLY A 728 29.30 21.70 24.92
C GLY A 728 28.70 21.87 26.33
N GLU A 729 29.54 22.35 27.28
CA GLU A 729 29.11 22.52 28.67
C GLU A 729 27.96 23.54 28.77
N ARG A 730 26.90 23.17 29.48
CA ARG A 730 25.78 24.06 29.84
C ARG A 730 25.49 23.97 31.33
N ARG A 731 24.84 24.99 31.87
CA ARG A 731 24.35 25.02 33.24
C ARG A 731 22.84 24.79 33.19
N ILE A 732 22.38 23.75 33.84
CA ILE A 732 20.96 23.34 33.88
C ILE A 732 20.49 23.26 35.34
N SER A 733 19.21 23.54 35.61
CA SER A 733 18.64 23.57 36.95
C SER A 733 17.24 22.96 37.08
N SER A 734 16.61 22.59 35.93
CA SER A 734 15.30 21.96 35.94
C SER A 734 15.03 21.20 34.68
N VAL A 735 14.07 20.28 34.76
CA VAL A 735 13.48 19.59 33.61
C VAL A 735 11.96 19.56 33.76
N ASP A 736 11.27 19.52 32.62
CA ASP A 736 9.83 19.37 32.50
C ASP A 736 9.53 18.21 31.56
N VAL A 737 8.80 17.19 32.01
CA VAL A 737 8.48 15.98 31.22
C VAL A 737 6.99 15.85 31.03
N TYR A 738 6.55 15.71 29.78
CA TYR A 738 5.16 15.44 29.43
C TYR A 738 5.02 13.97 29.02
N TRP A 739 4.24 13.18 29.80
CA TRP A 739 4.09 11.74 29.59
C TRP A 739 3.11 11.42 28.48
N PHE A 740 3.46 10.45 27.64
CA PHE A 740 2.56 9.84 26.65
C PHE A 740 1.97 8.53 27.20
N VAL A 741 0.65 8.34 27.01
CA VAL A 741 -0.06 7.09 27.29
C VAL A 741 -1.04 6.77 26.18
N GLU A 742 -1.11 5.53 25.74
CA GLU A 742 -2.12 5.09 24.79
C GLU A 742 -3.49 5.00 25.49
N ARG A 743 -4.57 5.36 24.82
CA ARG A 743 -5.95 5.18 25.34
C ARG A 743 -6.26 3.70 25.55
N GLN A 744 -5.87 2.88 24.59
CA GLN A 744 -5.94 1.41 24.66
C GLN A 744 -4.59 0.87 24.14
N GLY A 745 -3.89 -0.01 24.86
CA GLY A 745 -2.61 -0.52 24.42
C GLY A 745 -1.61 -0.79 25.53
N GLY A 746 -0.35 -0.92 25.14
CA GLY A 746 0.74 -1.34 26.02
C GLY A 746 1.58 -0.21 26.61
N VAL A 747 1.39 1.05 26.19
CA VAL A 747 2.15 2.19 26.70
C VAL A 747 1.37 2.88 27.80
N ARG A 748 1.99 3.00 28.98
CA ARG A 748 1.41 3.58 30.21
C ARG A 748 2.45 4.48 30.90
N LEU A 749 2.07 5.10 32.00
CA LEU A 749 3.03 5.81 32.86
C LEU A 749 4.15 4.85 33.32
N PRO A 750 5.40 5.31 33.44
CA PRO A 750 6.47 4.47 33.96
C PRO A 750 6.24 4.09 35.42
N ALA A 751 6.97 3.09 35.92
CA ALA A 751 7.00 2.76 37.35
C ALA A 751 7.74 3.82 38.16
N GLY A 752 8.68 4.54 37.52
CA GLY A 752 9.42 5.63 38.10
C GLY A 752 10.42 6.21 37.09
N TRP A 753 10.99 7.36 37.43
CA TRP A 753 12.00 8.02 36.61
C TRP A 753 12.94 8.86 37.44
N ARG A 754 14.09 9.25 36.89
CA ARG A 754 15.04 10.18 37.49
C ARG A 754 15.87 10.91 36.43
N VAL A 755 16.50 12.00 36.84
CA VAL A 755 17.38 12.83 35.99
C VAL A 755 18.85 12.54 36.37
N LEU A 756 19.67 12.28 35.35
CA LEU A 756 21.10 12.12 35.49
C LEU A 756 21.80 13.21 34.64
N TYR A 757 22.97 13.69 35.13
CA TYR A 757 23.84 14.56 34.36
C TYR A 757 25.23 13.92 34.18
N LEU A 758 25.91 14.29 33.11
CA LEU A 758 27.25 13.76 32.80
C LEU A 758 28.28 14.62 33.54
N ASP A 759 29.00 14.01 34.50
CA ASP A 759 30.11 14.61 35.21
C ASP A 759 31.44 13.93 34.79
N GLY A 760 32.18 14.57 33.89
CA GLY A 760 33.33 13.94 33.23
C GLY A 760 32.87 12.81 32.32
N ALA A 761 33.11 11.54 32.75
CA ALA A 761 32.69 10.34 32.04
C ALA A 761 31.59 9.53 32.79
N GLU A 762 31.14 10.05 33.94
CA GLU A 762 30.19 9.34 34.80
C GLU A 762 28.81 9.98 34.80
N TRP A 763 27.77 9.18 34.79
CA TRP A 763 26.38 9.61 34.98
C TRP A 763 26.04 9.69 36.45
N LYS A 764 25.73 10.91 36.94
CA LYS A 764 25.34 11.15 38.34
C LYS A 764 23.90 11.64 38.44
N PRO A 765 23.14 11.18 39.46
CA PRO A 765 21.80 11.70 39.70
C PRO A 765 21.88 13.18 40.16
N VAL A 766 20.92 13.98 39.70
CA VAL A 766 20.75 15.34 40.24
C VAL A 766 20.19 15.31 41.67
N GLU A 767 20.53 16.32 42.50
CA GLU A 767 19.89 16.51 43.77
C GLU A 767 18.52 17.20 43.57
N ALA A 768 17.47 16.36 43.40
CA ALA A 768 16.12 16.83 43.10
C ALA A 768 15.51 17.58 44.28
N GLY A 769 14.94 18.76 44.05
CA GLY A 769 14.28 19.57 45.03
C GLY A 769 12.85 19.14 45.37
N GLY A 770 12.35 18.08 44.73
CA GLY A 770 10.98 17.58 44.87
C GLY A 770 10.79 16.19 44.29
N PRO A 771 9.58 15.63 44.34
CA PRO A 771 9.27 14.31 43.82
C PRO A 771 9.29 14.29 42.28
N TYR A 772 9.61 13.16 41.72
CA TYR A 772 9.49 12.87 40.29
C TYR A 772 8.01 12.54 39.94
N GLY A 773 7.29 13.53 39.41
CA GLY A 773 5.87 13.46 39.15
C GLY A 773 5.49 12.49 38.02
N LEU A 774 4.25 11.97 38.08
CA LEU A 774 3.64 11.10 37.07
C LEU A 774 2.20 11.56 36.74
N ALA A 775 1.97 12.87 36.72
CA ALA A 775 0.67 13.43 36.38
C ALA A 775 0.47 13.40 34.84
N LEU A 776 -0.77 13.14 34.44
CA LEU A 776 -1.20 13.18 33.02
C LEU A 776 -1.66 14.60 32.64
N ASP A 777 -1.67 14.88 31.36
CA ASP A 777 -2.16 16.11 30.73
C ASP A 777 -1.50 17.40 31.24
N GLN A 778 -0.25 17.27 31.70
CA GLN A 778 0.57 18.40 32.15
C GLN A 778 2.06 18.03 32.19
N TYR A 779 2.92 19.05 32.20
CA TYR A 779 4.34 18.88 32.48
C TYR A 779 4.59 18.50 33.94
N ASN A 780 5.47 17.52 34.14
CA ASN A 780 5.96 17.10 35.45
C ASN A 780 7.32 17.77 35.67
N HIS A 781 7.30 18.87 36.45
CA HIS A 781 8.47 19.72 36.74
C HIS A 781 9.35 19.14 37.84
N VAL A 782 10.66 19.10 37.63
CA VAL A 782 11.65 18.77 38.66
C VAL A 782 12.76 19.82 38.62
N ALA A 783 12.84 20.64 39.70
CA ALA A 783 13.94 21.53 39.95
C ALA A 783 15.06 20.82 40.73
N PHE A 784 16.31 21.19 40.52
CA PHE A 784 17.49 20.63 41.21
C PHE A 784 18.58 21.69 41.35
N GLN A 785 19.56 21.41 42.24
CA GLN A 785 20.72 22.26 42.34
C GLN A 785 21.42 22.39 40.98
N PRO A 786 21.74 23.65 40.54
CA PRO A 786 22.29 23.86 39.22
C PRO A 786 23.60 23.09 38.99
N VAL A 787 23.63 22.29 37.95
CA VAL A 787 24.80 21.50 37.53
C VAL A 787 25.38 22.03 36.22
N LYS A 788 26.71 21.94 36.04
CA LYS A 788 27.35 22.15 34.76
C LYS A 788 27.63 20.83 34.11
N THR A 789 27.15 20.63 32.89
CA THR A 789 27.24 19.35 32.18
C THR A 789 27.19 19.50 30.67
N GLN A 790 27.73 18.55 29.93
CA GLN A 790 27.64 18.49 28.48
C GLN A 790 26.40 17.67 28.02
N ALA A 791 25.82 16.84 28.91
CA ALA A 791 24.66 16.02 28.58
C ALA A 791 23.79 15.73 29.81
N VAL A 792 22.50 15.57 29.59
CA VAL A 792 21.51 15.21 30.57
C VAL A 792 20.75 13.97 30.09
N ARG A 793 20.38 13.09 31.03
CA ARG A 793 19.66 11.87 30.74
C ARG A 793 18.42 11.76 31.63
N LEU A 794 17.32 11.41 30.97
CA LEU A 794 16.09 10.98 31.62
C LEU A 794 16.13 9.46 31.70
N GLU A 795 16.28 8.89 32.87
CA GLU A 795 16.25 7.44 33.11
C GLU A 795 14.86 7.04 33.55
N ILE A 796 14.26 6.05 32.90
CA ILE A 796 12.84 5.69 33.00
C ILE A 796 12.74 4.21 33.32
N THR A 797 12.13 3.85 34.46
CA THR A 797 11.87 2.45 34.82
C THR A 797 10.50 2.03 34.30
N LEU A 798 10.43 1.07 33.40
CA LEU A 798 9.20 0.54 32.84
C LEU A 798 8.45 -0.34 33.85
N GLN A 799 7.13 -0.38 33.77
CA GLN A 799 6.32 -1.35 34.52
C GLN A 799 6.59 -2.77 34.02
N LYS A 800 6.36 -3.78 34.87
CA LYS A 800 6.65 -5.19 34.57
C LYS A 800 6.00 -5.68 33.28
N ASP A 801 4.79 -5.22 32.97
CA ASP A 801 3.93 -5.66 31.87
C ASP A 801 3.58 -4.55 30.89
N LYS A 802 4.11 -3.32 31.07
CA LYS A 802 3.81 -2.14 30.24
C LYS A 802 5.07 -1.41 29.85
N SER A 803 5.01 -0.75 28.69
CA SER A 803 6.00 0.20 28.24
C SER A 803 5.69 1.61 28.73
N ALA A 804 6.58 2.57 28.48
CA ALA A 804 6.34 4.00 28.74
C ALA A 804 6.58 4.84 27.49
N GLY A 805 6.04 6.08 27.50
CA GLY A 805 6.24 7.05 26.44
C GLY A 805 6.36 8.48 26.98
N VAL A 806 7.01 9.33 26.19
CA VAL A 806 7.21 10.76 26.46
C VAL A 806 6.79 11.52 25.20
N SER A 807 5.95 12.56 25.36
CA SER A 807 5.59 13.45 24.24
C SER A 807 6.62 14.55 24.07
N GLU A 808 6.99 15.25 25.14
CA GLU A 808 7.94 16.35 25.11
C GLU A 808 8.76 16.38 26.40
N TRP A 809 10.02 16.77 26.29
CA TRP A 809 10.94 16.92 27.42
C TRP A 809 11.77 18.20 27.31
N LYS A 810 11.54 19.15 28.22
CA LYS A 810 12.24 20.44 28.27
C LYS A 810 13.33 20.43 29.32
N VAL A 811 14.41 21.25 29.07
CA VAL A 811 15.55 21.42 29.98
C VAL A 811 15.83 22.91 30.10
N GLN A 812 16.02 23.40 31.33
CA GLN A 812 16.30 24.81 31.62
C GLN A 812 17.53 24.97 32.54
#